data_8e598547d13378afcdb6b3b23ff9824f
#
_entry.id   8e598547d13378afcdb6b3b23ff9824f
#
_cell.length_a   1.000
_cell.length_b   1.000
_cell.length_c   1.000
_cell.angle_alpha   90.00
_cell.angle_beta   90.00
_cell.angle_gamma   90.00
#
_symmetry.space_group_name_H-M   'P 1'
#
loop_
_entity.id
_entity.type
_entity.pdbx_description
1 polymer ?
#
loop_
_entity_poly.entity_id
_entity_poly.type
_entity_poly.pdbx_seq_one_letter_code
_entity_poly.pdbx_strand_id
1 'polypeptide(L)'
;MRTGQSGVLVLRGEAGIGKTALLDHLCDRASGCQVARAAGVESEMELAFAGLHQLCAPFLDRLPQLPDPQADALRTAFGLRGGAAPDRFLIGLAVLTLLSKVAEERPLICVVDDTQWLDRASEQVLAFVARRLAAESVAMVFAVREPGDDKNLAALPELTVRGLGPDDSRALLEWAQPGPLDERVRDRLVAETRGNPLALLELPRGLPVEELAGGFGPARWPEVSAGIEESFRRRIEAFPDQTQALLLVAAADPLGDPLLLWRAADRLGIGPAAADPARTDGLLTIGERVVFRHPLVRTVVYRSAQAADRRAAHLALAEATGRDTDPARRAWHLAAAAEGPDEEVAAELERSAGQAQARGGLAAAASFLRRAVTLTADPARRADRALTAAEASLQAGVFNAALGLLATAEAVPLEDLQRARVNLLRAQAQYWQSRGGEGPLLLLRAAETLEPLDPRLARKTYLDAWSAALFAGAMTRGTSLAEISRKALAARRPEGPPQAADLLLDGLSLALTDGRDAAAPLLRRAADSFGDGSAATIQEVVRSTAAAVMVWDYEAWVTPLTHQVRVARESGALSVLPVALDVLAQALCLGGDLRGAALLTAEAGAVTQATGSQVVSYGGIMLAGLRGREAEARRLINATIPEATAAGQGCAVQYARWATAILCNGLGRYEEALTAAQQGGDDAPELFVSDWTTIELVEAAARAGRPEAARAALERLAEGTAAAGTDWGLGVEARLRALLSDGAAADRLYREAIERLSPTRVRPELARAHLLYGEWLRRANRRVAARDHLRLALEMFGEIRMDAFAERARRELAAAGERVRRRRVDAFDELTAQEAEIALLAVAGRSNPEIGAQLFLSPRTVEWHLRKVFMKLGVSSRRELASALNETGRAAESA
;
A
#
# COMPACT_ATOMS: atom_id res chain seq x y z
N MET A 1 -21.66 -27.23 15.74
CA MET A 1 -21.29 -26.79 17.10
C MET A 1 -22.33 -25.88 17.77
N ARG A 2 -22.70 -24.74 17.19
CA ARG A 2 -23.69 -23.81 17.79
C ARG A 2 -25.12 -24.37 17.90
N THR A 3 -25.40 -25.48 17.25
CA THR A 3 -26.65 -26.27 17.34
C THR A 3 -26.58 -27.42 18.35
N GLY A 4 -25.46 -27.52 19.13
CA GLY A 4 -25.22 -28.63 20.04
C GLY A 4 -24.66 -29.91 19.40
N GLN A 5 -24.29 -29.86 18.12
CA GLN A 5 -23.67 -30.97 17.40
C GLN A 5 -22.14 -30.82 17.36
N SER A 6 -21.43 -31.90 17.60
CA SER A 6 -19.98 -31.99 17.43
C SER A 6 -19.60 -32.19 15.96
N GLY A 7 -18.33 -31.85 15.58
CA GLY A 7 -17.84 -32.06 14.23
C GLY A 7 -16.34 -32.39 14.24
N VAL A 8 -15.96 -33.22 13.28
CA VAL A 8 -14.54 -33.57 13.07
C VAL A 8 -14.19 -33.35 11.62
N LEU A 9 -12.97 -32.81 11.36
CA LEU A 9 -12.48 -32.57 10.01
C LEU A 9 -10.97 -32.78 9.95
N VAL A 10 -10.51 -33.49 8.93
CA VAL A 10 -9.09 -33.64 8.61
C VAL A 10 -8.76 -32.81 7.38
N LEU A 11 -7.91 -31.80 7.53
CA LEU A 11 -7.38 -31.00 6.44
C LEU A 11 -6.14 -31.70 5.87
N ARG A 12 -6.22 -32.18 4.64
CA ARG A 12 -5.09 -32.81 3.92
C ARG A 12 -4.54 -31.87 2.86
N GLY A 13 -3.22 -31.89 2.65
CA GLY A 13 -2.61 -31.16 1.56
C GLY A 13 -1.11 -30.99 1.69
N GLU A 14 -0.48 -30.52 0.63
CA GLU A 14 0.97 -30.31 0.54
C GLU A 14 1.51 -29.33 1.58
N ALA A 15 2.83 -29.32 1.80
CA ALA A 15 3.47 -28.30 2.63
C ALA A 15 3.24 -26.91 2.05
N GLY A 16 2.92 -25.93 2.93
CA GLY A 16 2.71 -24.54 2.49
C GLY A 16 1.38 -24.25 1.81
N ILE A 17 0.46 -25.25 1.65
CA ILE A 17 -0.82 -25.09 0.97
C ILE A 17 -1.84 -24.23 1.75
N GLY A 18 -1.50 -23.83 2.98
CA GLY A 18 -2.34 -22.95 3.79
C GLY A 18 -3.15 -23.64 4.89
N LYS A 19 -2.86 -24.89 5.27
CA LYS A 19 -3.56 -25.60 6.34
C LYS A 19 -3.54 -24.85 7.67
N THR A 20 -2.36 -24.42 8.12
CA THR A 20 -2.20 -23.63 9.36
C THR A 20 -2.99 -22.32 9.28
N ALA A 21 -2.96 -21.62 8.15
CA ALA A 21 -3.73 -20.39 7.95
C ALA A 21 -5.25 -20.62 8.04
N LEU A 22 -5.73 -21.76 7.53
CA LEU A 22 -7.15 -22.16 7.69
C LEU A 22 -7.50 -22.46 9.15
N LEU A 23 -6.58 -23.10 9.89
CA LEU A 23 -6.74 -23.35 11.32
C LEU A 23 -6.75 -22.04 12.11
N ASP A 24 -5.86 -21.11 11.81
CA ASP A 24 -5.83 -19.79 12.44
C ASP A 24 -7.11 -19.01 12.14
N HIS A 25 -7.53 -19.00 10.87
CA HIS A 25 -8.80 -18.39 10.48
C HIS A 25 -10.02 -18.99 11.18
N LEU A 26 -10.03 -20.32 11.36
CA LEU A 26 -11.04 -21.01 12.15
C LEU A 26 -11.06 -20.51 13.59
N CYS A 27 -9.87 -20.37 14.21
CA CYS A 27 -9.74 -19.91 15.58
C CYS A 27 -10.16 -18.44 15.74
N ASP A 28 -9.76 -17.57 14.83
CA ASP A 28 -10.12 -16.16 14.84
C ASP A 28 -11.62 -15.93 14.67
N ARG A 29 -12.28 -16.82 13.90
CA ARG A 29 -13.74 -16.81 13.72
C ARG A 29 -14.52 -17.57 14.80
N ALA A 30 -13.84 -18.22 15.71
CA ALA A 30 -14.44 -19.01 16.79
C ALA A 30 -15.02 -18.15 17.95
N SER A 31 -15.49 -16.93 17.66
CA SER A 31 -16.07 -16.04 18.66
C SER A 31 -17.20 -16.73 19.46
N GLY A 32 -17.01 -16.80 20.78
CA GLY A 32 -17.94 -17.48 21.70
C GLY A 32 -17.63 -18.94 21.95
N CYS A 33 -16.61 -19.54 21.32
CA CYS A 33 -16.09 -20.86 21.64
C CYS A 33 -14.80 -20.74 22.45
N GLN A 34 -14.47 -21.76 23.21
CA GLN A 34 -13.13 -21.96 23.73
C GLN A 34 -12.29 -22.60 22.60
N VAL A 35 -11.00 -22.29 22.55
CA VAL A 35 -10.06 -22.86 21.59
C VAL A 35 -8.91 -23.53 22.33
N ALA A 36 -8.67 -24.80 22.02
CA ALA A 36 -7.51 -25.55 22.44
C ALA A 36 -6.65 -25.89 21.24
N ARG A 37 -5.34 -25.71 21.34
CA ARG A 37 -4.40 -25.96 20.27
C ARG A 37 -3.33 -26.95 20.69
N ALA A 38 -2.95 -27.84 19.79
CA ALA A 38 -1.73 -28.63 19.83
C ALA A 38 -1.06 -28.57 18.47
N ALA A 39 0.26 -28.57 18.44
CA ALA A 39 1.06 -28.67 17.22
C ALA A 39 2.08 -29.80 17.39
N GLY A 40 2.19 -30.65 16.37
CA GLY A 40 3.24 -31.66 16.31
C GLY A 40 4.60 -31.00 16.12
N VAL A 41 5.61 -31.48 16.86
CA VAL A 41 7.00 -31.02 16.78
C VAL A 41 7.90 -32.22 16.59
N GLU A 42 8.73 -32.19 15.53
CA GLU A 42 9.56 -33.33 15.13
C GLU A 42 10.46 -33.84 16.28
N SER A 43 11.00 -32.94 17.10
CA SER A 43 11.85 -33.29 18.29
C SER A 43 11.06 -33.89 19.46
N GLU A 44 9.72 -33.78 19.47
CA GLU A 44 8.85 -34.27 20.54
C GLU A 44 8.15 -35.58 20.19
N MET A 45 8.35 -36.12 18.98
CA MET A 45 7.69 -37.37 18.52
C MET A 45 7.96 -38.58 19.41
N GLU A 46 9.06 -38.59 20.16
CA GLU A 46 9.43 -39.69 21.10
C GLU A 46 8.88 -39.46 22.50
N LEU A 47 8.34 -38.29 22.84
CA LEU A 47 7.79 -37.95 24.14
C LEU A 47 6.31 -38.31 24.19
N ALA A 48 5.98 -39.44 24.83
CA ALA A 48 4.60 -39.93 24.92
C ALA A 48 3.67 -38.88 25.57
N PHE A 49 2.54 -38.63 24.91
CA PHE A 49 1.47 -37.71 25.30
C PHE A 49 1.83 -36.22 25.28
N ALA A 50 2.94 -35.81 24.65
CA ALA A 50 3.34 -34.41 24.59
C ALA A 50 2.29 -33.55 23.88
N GLY A 51 1.85 -33.95 22.69
CA GLY A 51 0.79 -33.26 21.93
C GLY A 51 -0.57 -33.25 22.67
N LEU A 52 -0.91 -34.33 23.34
CA LEU A 52 -2.12 -34.43 24.17
C LEU A 52 -2.08 -33.48 25.37
N HIS A 53 -0.93 -33.39 26.02
CA HIS A 53 -0.69 -32.47 27.13
C HIS A 53 -0.85 -30.99 26.65
N GLN A 54 -0.28 -30.64 25.51
CA GLN A 54 -0.46 -29.30 24.94
C GLN A 54 -1.95 -28.97 24.78
N LEU A 55 -2.75 -29.88 24.20
CA LEU A 55 -4.19 -29.67 23.98
C LEU A 55 -4.96 -29.51 25.28
N CYS A 56 -4.61 -30.31 26.31
CA CYS A 56 -5.33 -30.36 27.59
C CYS A 56 -4.84 -29.33 28.62
N ALA A 57 -3.63 -28.78 28.46
CA ALA A 57 -3.00 -27.87 29.40
C ALA A 57 -3.86 -26.72 29.90
N PRO A 58 -4.69 -26.04 29.06
CA PRO A 58 -5.56 -24.97 29.49
C PRO A 58 -6.69 -25.41 30.43
N PHE A 59 -6.94 -26.72 30.60
CA PHE A 59 -8.09 -27.27 31.30
C PHE A 59 -7.68 -28.24 32.47
N LEU A 60 -6.39 -28.26 32.85
CA LEU A 60 -5.91 -29.14 33.89
C LEU A 60 -6.50 -28.83 35.28
N ASP A 61 -6.95 -27.64 35.50
CA ASP A 61 -7.70 -27.21 36.69
C ASP A 61 -9.03 -27.94 36.87
N ARG A 62 -9.59 -28.52 35.78
CA ARG A 62 -10.86 -29.25 35.74
C ARG A 62 -10.70 -30.74 35.98
N LEU A 63 -9.48 -31.25 36.05
CA LEU A 63 -9.24 -32.67 36.36
C LEU A 63 -9.96 -33.17 37.63
N PRO A 64 -10.09 -32.38 38.73
CA PRO A 64 -10.91 -32.81 39.88
C PRO A 64 -12.38 -33.00 39.63
N GLN A 65 -12.93 -32.52 38.49
CA GLN A 65 -14.34 -32.68 38.10
C GLN A 65 -14.58 -33.98 37.35
N LEU A 66 -13.53 -34.70 36.98
CA LEU A 66 -13.63 -36.00 36.30
C LEU A 66 -13.79 -37.11 37.36
N PRO A 67 -14.33 -38.29 36.98
CA PRO A 67 -14.28 -39.48 37.80
C PRO A 67 -12.85 -39.80 38.19
N ASP A 68 -12.62 -40.20 39.46
CA ASP A 68 -11.25 -40.39 40.01
C ASP A 68 -10.36 -41.28 39.11
N PRO A 69 -10.81 -42.43 38.54
CA PRO A 69 -9.94 -43.22 37.66
C PRO A 69 -9.51 -42.49 36.40
N GLN A 70 -10.35 -41.59 35.82
CA GLN A 70 -10.07 -40.79 34.62
C GLN A 70 -9.12 -39.65 34.95
N ALA A 71 -9.34 -38.97 36.08
CA ALA A 71 -8.48 -37.92 36.58
C ALA A 71 -7.05 -38.45 36.87
N ASP A 72 -6.95 -39.60 37.50
CA ASP A 72 -5.68 -40.24 37.82
C ASP A 72 -4.95 -40.75 36.57
N ALA A 73 -5.67 -41.24 35.58
CA ALA A 73 -5.09 -41.63 34.31
C ALA A 73 -4.43 -40.46 33.59
N LEU A 74 -5.12 -39.29 33.52
CA LEU A 74 -4.54 -38.09 32.92
C LEU A 74 -3.38 -37.51 33.73
N ARG A 75 -3.49 -37.50 35.06
CA ARG A 75 -2.37 -37.05 35.94
C ARG A 75 -1.12 -37.89 35.72
N THR A 76 -1.30 -39.21 35.57
CA THR A 76 -0.18 -40.13 35.34
C THR A 76 0.39 -40.00 33.95
N ALA A 77 -0.48 -39.91 32.92
CA ALA A 77 -0.08 -39.72 31.53
C ALA A 77 0.71 -38.40 31.31
N PHE A 78 0.34 -37.35 32.04
CA PHE A 78 0.99 -36.04 32.01
C PHE A 78 2.15 -35.86 33.00
N GLY A 79 2.54 -36.92 33.70
CA GLY A 79 3.62 -36.87 34.65
C GLY A 79 3.33 -36.05 35.93
N LEU A 80 2.09 -35.69 36.19
CA LEU A 80 1.67 -34.94 37.38
C LEU A 80 1.57 -35.81 38.63
N ARG A 81 1.58 -37.14 38.46
CA ARG A 81 1.53 -38.13 39.52
C ARG A 81 2.31 -39.38 39.09
N GLY A 82 3.07 -39.96 40.01
CA GLY A 82 3.69 -41.26 39.80
C GLY A 82 2.67 -42.40 39.92
N GLY A 83 2.81 -43.45 39.12
CA GLY A 83 1.91 -44.60 39.11
C GLY A 83 2.19 -45.59 37.99
N ALA A 84 1.46 -46.69 37.93
CA ALA A 84 1.51 -47.63 36.81
C ALA A 84 0.95 -46.95 35.55
N ALA A 85 1.48 -47.30 34.37
CA ALA A 85 1.02 -46.76 33.07
C ALA A 85 -0.48 -47.02 32.90
N PRO A 86 -1.32 -45.97 32.74
CA PRO A 86 -2.75 -46.13 32.59
C PRO A 86 -3.10 -46.77 31.24
N ASP A 87 -4.25 -47.47 31.23
CA ASP A 87 -4.80 -48.01 29.99
C ASP A 87 -5.10 -46.87 28.96
N ARG A 88 -4.68 -47.04 27.70
CA ARG A 88 -4.87 -46.03 26.62
C ARG A 88 -6.32 -45.70 26.41
N PHE A 89 -7.22 -46.70 26.60
CA PHE A 89 -8.67 -46.52 26.44
C PHE A 89 -9.22 -45.60 27.55
N LEU A 90 -8.73 -45.77 28.78
CA LEU A 90 -9.06 -44.90 29.91
C LEU A 90 -8.55 -43.47 29.73
N ILE A 91 -7.38 -43.28 29.15
CA ILE A 91 -6.84 -41.95 28.81
C ILE A 91 -7.75 -41.31 27.75
N GLY A 92 -8.12 -42.05 26.68
CA GLY A 92 -9.02 -41.55 25.63
C GLY A 92 -10.39 -41.15 26.17
N LEU A 93 -10.95 -41.93 27.06
CA LEU A 93 -12.21 -41.64 27.72
C LEU A 93 -12.12 -40.43 28.67
N ALA A 94 -11.03 -40.31 29.37
CA ALA A 94 -10.73 -39.19 30.28
C ALA A 94 -10.60 -37.85 29.49
N VAL A 95 -9.93 -37.88 28.35
CA VAL A 95 -9.85 -36.72 27.43
C VAL A 95 -11.22 -36.36 26.88
N LEU A 96 -11.99 -37.33 26.39
CA LEU A 96 -13.34 -37.08 25.89
C LEU A 96 -14.25 -36.46 26.98
N THR A 97 -14.18 -36.97 28.22
CA THR A 97 -14.92 -36.42 29.34
C THR A 97 -14.44 -35.02 29.71
N LEU A 98 -13.14 -34.73 29.68
CA LEU A 98 -12.59 -33.43 29.96
C LEU A 98 -13.07 -32.39 28.92
N LEU A 99 -12.92 -32.71 27.64
CA LEU A 99 -13.33 -31.82 26.56
C LEU A 99 -14.85 -31.58 26.55
N SER A 100 -15.66 -32.61 26.86
CA SER A 100 -17.11 -32.47 26.99
C SER A 100 -17.48 -31.53 28.14
N LYS A 101 -16.83 -31.66 29.31
CA LYS A 101 -17.02 -30.79 30.46
C LYS A 101 -16.68 -29.34 30.15
N VAL A 102 -15.56 -29.10 29.45
CA VAL A 102 -15.18 -27.78 29.01
C VAL A 102 -16.25 -27.19 28.07
N ALA A 103 -16.79 -28.01 27.17
CA ALA A 103 -17.77 -27.60 26.19
C ALA A 103 -19.20 -27.34 26.77
N GLU A 104 -19.51 -27.77 28.01
CA GLU A 104 -20.76 -27.44 28.73
C GLU A 104 -20.90 -25.93 28.96
N GLU A 105 -19.82 -25.23 29.23
CA GLU A 105 -19.83 -23.78 29.48
C GLU A 105 -19.87 -22.98 28.18
N ARG A 106 -19.03 -23.35 27.21
CA ARG A 106 -18.96 -22.77 25.86
C ARG A 106 -18.49 -23.83 24.88
N PRO A 107 -19.00 -23.80 23.60
CA PRO A 107 -18.51 -24.71 22.59
C PRO A 107 -17.00 -24.67 22.46
N LEU A 108 -16.39 -25.86 22.29
CA LEU A 108 -14.94 -26.00 22.25
C LEU A 108 -14.45 -26.37 20.85
N ILE A 109 -13.42 -25.71 20.38
CA ILE A 109 -12.69 -26.05 19.17
C ILE A 109 -11.30 -26.54 19.54
N CYS A 110 -11.00 -27.77 19.16
CA CYS A 110 -9.70 -28.39 19.28
C CYS A 110 -9.00 -28.38 17.93
N VAL A 111 -7.85 -27.74 17.84
CA VAL A 111 -7.03 -27.64 16.63
C VAL A 111 -5.74 -28.39 16.83
N VAL A 112 -5.44 -29.30 15.91
CA VAL A 112 -4.22 -30.10 15.92
C VAL A 112 -3.48 -29.87 14.61
N ASP A 113 -2.42 -29.08 14.66
CA ASP A 113 -1.60 -28.76 13.49
C ASP A 113 -0.40 -29.72 13.37
N ASP A 114 0.12 -29.86 12.13
CA ASP A 114 1.27 -30.72 11.81
C ASP A 114 1.18 -32.13 12.44
N THR A 115 0.01 -32.78 12.32
CA THR A 115 -0.33 -34.06 12.98
C THR A 115 0.71 -35.16 12.67
N GLN A 116 1.41 -35.09 11.51
CA GLN A 116 2.48 -36.02 11.16
C GLN A 116 3.70 -35.98 12.11
N TRP A 117 3.84 -34.92 12.92
CA TRP A 117 4.89 -34.75 13.92
C TRP A 117 4.40 -34.96 15.35
N LEU A 118 3.14 -35.41 15.52
CA LEU A 118 2.60 -35.79 16.82
C LEU A 118 3.24 -37.09 17.33
N ASP A 119 3.45 -37.17 18.61
CA ASP A 119 3.77 -38.45 19.22
C ASP A 119 2.65 -39.47 19.00
N ARG A 120 3.02 -40.71 18.79
CA ARG A 120 2.09 -41.78 18.40
C ARG A 120 0.98 -42.01 19.43
N ALA A 121 1.26 -41.79 20.72
CA ALA A 121 0.30 -41.98 21.81
C ALA A 121 -0.78 -40.88 21.79
N SER A 122 -0.40 -39.62 21.57
CA SER A 122 -1.32 -38.49 21.36
C SER A 122 -2.18 -38.68 20.14
N GLU A 123 -1.61 -39.07 18.99
CA GLU A 123 -2.34 -39.30 17.75
C GLU A 123 -3.44 -40.35 17.94
N GLN A 124 -3.12 -41.48 18.56
CA GLN A 124 -4.08 -42.56 18.81
C GLN A 124 -5.23 -42.12 19.73
N VAL A 125 -4.92 -41.41 20.80
CA VAL A 125 -5.92 -40.89 21.74
C VAL A 125 -6.84 -39.86 21.06
N LEU A 126 -6.28 -38.93 20.32
CA LEU A 126 -7.05 -37.90 19.64
C LEU A 126 -7.94 -38.49 18.53
N ALA A 127 -7.43 -39.46 17.77
CA ALA A 127 -8.23 -40.19 16.79
C ALA A 127 -9.38 -41.00 17.41
N PHE A 128 -9.15 -41.54 18.59
CA PHE A 128 -10.19 -42.22 19.39
C PHE A 128 -11.28 -41.25 19.84
N VAL A 129 -10.92 -40.10 20.37
CA VAL A 129 -11.85 -39.04 20.79
C VAL A 129 -12.65 -38.54 19.58
N ALA A 130 -11.97 -38.23 18.49
CA ALA A 130 -12.57 -37.70 17.25
C ALA A 130 -13.69 -38.58 16.71
N ARG A 131 -13.48 -39.90 16.72
CA ARG A 131 -14.53 -40.87 16.27
C ARG A 131 -15.75 -40.97 17.15
N ARG A 132 -15.71 -40.46 18.39
CA ARG A 132 -16.77 -40.52 19.38
C ARG A 132 -17.47 -39.21 19.69
N LEU A 133 -16.97 -38.13 19.18
CA LEU A 133 -17.63 -36.85 19.28
C LEU A 133 -18.96 -36.86 18.47
N ALA A 134 -20.10 -36.62 19.13
CA ALA A 134 -21.41 -36.56 18.48
C ALA A 134 -22.25 -35.34 18.90
N ALA A 135 -22.41 -35.10 20.22
CA ALA A 135 -23.32 -34.09 20.74
C ALA A 135 -22.74 -33.18 21.83
N GLU A 136 -21.40 -33.18 21.98
CA GLU A 136 -20.68 -32.50 23.06
C GLU A 136 -20.38 -31.02 22.78
N SER A 137 -20.81 -30.49 21.65
CA SER A 137 -20.45 -29.12 21.20
C SER A 137 -18.95 -28.91 21.05
N VAL A 138 -18.21 -29.94 20.68
CA VAL A 138 -16.77 -29.95 20.41
C VAL A 138 -16.54 -30.08 18.91
N ALA A 139 -15.71 -29.22 18.34
CA ALA A 139 -15.16 -29.43 16.99
C ALA A 139 -13.69 -29.82 17.12
N MET A 140 -13.26 -30.82 16.36
CA MET A 140 -11.86 -31.24 16.29
C MET A 140 -11.38 -31.15 14.84
N VAL A 141 -10.31 -30.39 14.62
CA VAL A 141 -9.75 -30.17 13.29
C VAL A 141 -8.29 -30.54 13.29
N PHE A 142 -7.93 -31.46 12.40
CA PHE A 142 -6.56 -31.94 12.22
C PHE A 142 -5.99 -31.37 10.91
N ALA A 143 -4.72 -30.98 10.91
CA ALA A 143 -3.99 -30.68 9.69
C ALA A 143 -2.91 -31.72 9.45
N VAL A 144 -2.94 -32.36 8.29
CA VAL A 144 -2.02 -33.43 7.91
C VAL A 144 -1.32 -33.07 6.60
N ARG A 145 -0.02 -33.38 6.55
CA ARG A 145 0.79 -33.16 5.34
C ARG A 145 0.71 -34.37 4.41
N GLU A 146 0.55 -34.14 3.12
CA GLU A 146 0.68 -35.18 2.07
C GLU A 146 2.06 -35.12 1.41
N PRO A 147 2.65 -36.31 1.07
CA PRO A 147 2.22 -37.65 1.48
C PRO A 147 2.56 -37.96 2.93
N GLY A 148 1.64 -38.62 3.67
CA GLY A 148 1.81 -39.03 5.06
C GLY A 148 1.16 -40.39 5.34
N ASP A 149 1.70 -41.17 6.29
CA ASP A 149 1.18 -42.49 6.73
C ASP A 149 0.34 -42.30 8.03
N ASP A 150 -0.85 -41.72 7.90
CA ASP A 150 -1.74 -41.41 9.01
C ASP A 150 -2.99 -42.35 9.08
N LYS A 151 -2.74 -43.65 9.14
CA LYS A 151 -3.78 -44.71 9.19
C LYS A 151 -4.83 -44.50 10.27
N ASN A 152 -4.48 -43.84 11.35
CA ASN A 152 -5.39 -43.58 12.48
C ASN A 152 -6.49 -42.56 12.15
N LEU A 153 -6.27 -41.64 11.22
CA LEU A 153 -7.21 -40.59 10.81
C LEU A 153 -7.97 -40.91 9.51
N ALA A 154 -7.62 -41.99 8.82
CA ALA A 154 -8.15 -42.34 7.48
C ALA A 154 -9.67 -42.54 7.40
N ALA A 155 -10.34 -42.83 8.54
CA ALA A 155 -11.79 -43.03 8.61
C ALA A 155 -12.57 -41.76 9.02
N LEU A 156 -11.91 -40.62 9.21
CA LEU A 156 -12.53 -39.36 9.60
C LEU A 156 -12.91 -38.56 8.34
N PRO A 157 -13.94 -37.71 8.46
CA PRO A 157 -14.27 -36.77 7.37
C PRO A 157 -13.04 -35.94 6.99
N GLU A 158 -12.70 -35.94 5.69
CA GLU A 158 -11.53 -35.23 5.20
C GLU A 158 -11.88 -34.15 4.19
N LEU A 159 -11.07 -33.11 4.17
CA LEU A 159 -11.07 -32.05 3.18
C LEU A 159 -9.67 -31.90 2.60
N THR A 160 -9.51 -32.25 1.33
CA THR A 160 -8.25 -32.02 0.63
C THR A 160 -8.12 -30.53 0.29
N VAL A 161 -7.14 -29.87 0.87
CA VAL A 161 -6.78 -28.50 0.58
C VAL A 161 -5.89 -28.51 -0.65
N ARG A 162 -6.41 -27.98 -1.76
CA ARG A 162 -5.69 -27.81 -3.01
C ARG A 162 -5.16 -26.40 -3.12
N GLY A 163 -4.23 -26.19 -4.08
CA GLY A 163 -3.76 -24.86 -4.42
C GLY A 163 -4.91 -23.93 -4.83
N LEU A 164 -4.75 -22.67 -4.62
CA LEU A 164 -5.67 -21.62 -5.04
C LEU A 164 -5.90 -21.69 -6.56
N GLY A 165 -7.12 -21.39 -6.99
CA GLY A 165 -7.41 -21.20 -8.40
C GLY A 165 -6.58 -20.05 -9.01
N PRO A 166 -6.46 -19.98 -10.36
CA PRO A 166 -5.64 -18.93 -10.98
C PRO A 166 -6.06 -17.51 -10.56
N ASP A 167 -7.35 -17.25 -10.44
CA ASP A 167 -7.86 -15.92 -10.08
C ASP A 167 -7.59 -15.59 -8.60
N ASP A 168 -7.80 -16.55 -7.70
CA ASP A 168 -7.48 -16.39 -6.28
C ASP A 168 -5.96 -16.25 -6.06
N SER A 169 -5.15 -16.96 -6.85
CA SER A 169 -3.69 -16.86 -6.83
C SER A 169 -3.21 -15.47 -7.27
N ARG A 170 -3.84 -14.91 -8.31
CA ARG A 170 -3.56 -13.54 -8.76
C ARG A 170 -3.96 -12.53 -7.69
N ALA A 171 -5.14 -12.69 -7.10
CA ALA A 171 -5.62 -11.82 -6.02
C ALA A 171 -4.70 -11.85 -4.79
N LEU A 172 -4.19 -13.02 -4.42
CA LEU A 172 -3.23 -13.16 -3.32
C LEU A 172 -1.90 -12.48 -3.63
N LEU A 173 -1.38 -12.63 -4.85
CA LEU A 173 -0.16 -11.96 -5.30
C LEU A 173 -0.33 -10.43 -5.31
N GLU A 174 -1.45 -9.92 -5.81
CA GLU A 174 -1.77 -8.49 -5.82
C GLU A 174 -1.87 -7.93 -4.39
N TRP A 175 -2.44 -8.70 -3.48
CA TRP A 175 -2.51 -8.30 -2.06
C TRP A 175 -1.14 -8.31 -1.38
N ALA A 176 -0.29 -9.31 -1.69
CA ALA A 176 1.01 -9.48 -1.05
C ALA A 176 2.10 -8.56 -1.59
N GLN A 177 1.93 -8.09 -2.81
CA GLN A 177 2.86 -7.21 -3.51
C GLN A 177 2.14 -5.91 -3.88
N PRO A 178 2.26 -4.85 -3.10
CA PRO A 178 1.61 -3.57 -3.35
C PRO A 178 2.17 -2.81 -4.56
N GLY A 179 3.15 -3.37 -5.27
CA GLY A 179 3.71 -2.85 -6.52
C GLY A 179 3.18 -3.59 -7.74
N PRO A 180 3.23 -2.97 -8.94
CA PRO A 180 2.81 -3.65 -10.16
C PRO A 180 3.72 -4.83 -10.45
N LEU A 181 3.11 -5.99 -10.51
CA LEU A 181 3.71 -7.20 -11.04
C LEU A 181 3.46 -7.21 -12.55
N ASP A 182 4.51 -7.38 -13.37
CA ASP A 182 4.34 -7.64 -14.79
C ASP A 182 3.39 -8.84 -14.97
N GLU A 183 2.45 -8.73 -15.90
CA GLU A 183 1.42 -9.75 -16.11
C GLU A 183 2.01 -11.13 -16.42
N ARG A 184 3.11 -11.15 -17.13
CA ARG A 184 3.84 -12.38 -17.46
C ARG A 184 4.54 -12.99 -16.24
N VAL A 185 5.10 -12.15 -15.35
CA VAL A 185 5.68 -12.59 -14.06
C VAL A 185 4.61 -13.14 -13.15
N ARG A 186 3.47 -12.46 -13.08
CA ARG A 186 2.32 -12.90 -12.30
C ARG A 186 1.82 -14.26 -12.77
N ASP A 187 1.56 -14.40 -14.07
CA ASP A 187 1.07 -15.66 -14.63
C ASP A 187 2.08 -16.80 -14.49
N ARG A 188 3.36 -16.49 -14.54
CA ARG A 188 4.44 -17.41 -14.26
C ARG A 188 4.46 -17.85 -12.79
N LEU A 189 4.41 -16.93 -11.84
CA LEU A 189 4.34 -17.25 -10.42
C LEU A 189 3.14 -18.13 -10.09
N VAL A 190 1.96 -17.82 -10.64
CA VAL A 190 0.75 -18.64 -10.49
C VAL A 190 0.93 -20.04 -11.07
N ALA A 191 1.50 -20.14 -12.26
CA ALA A 191 1.73 -21.44 -12.91
C ALA A 191 2.75 -22.30 -12.15
N GLU A 192 3.84 -21.71 -11.68
CA GLU A 192 4.92 -22.43 -11.01
C GLU A 192 4.57 -22.84 -9.59
N THR A 193 3.87 -21.99 -8.85
CA THR A 193 3.43 -22.30 -7.47
C THR A 193 2.26 -23.27 -7.42
N ARG A 194 1.56 -23.52 -8.54
CA ARG A 194 0.27 -24.25 -8.59
C ARG A 194 -0.74 -23.76 -7.58
N GLY A 195 -0.73 -22.47 -7.31
CA GLY A 195 -1.58 -21.87 -6.32
C GLY A 195 -1.20 -22.22 -4.87
N ASN A 196 0.01 -22.69 -4.59
CA ASN A 196 0.48 -22.87 -3.22
C ASN A 196 0.65 -21.51 -2.54
N PRO A 197 -0.14 -21.17 -1.51
CA PRO A 197 -0.15 -19.83 -0.94
C PRO A 197 1.19 -19.41 -0.35
N LEU A 198 1.90 -20.32 0.32
CA LEU A 198 3.21 -20.01 0.90
C LEU A 198 4.22 -19.68 -0.19
N ALA A 199 4.22 -20.46 -1.27
CA ALA A 199 5.10 -20.20 -2.40
C ALA A 199 4.74 -18.88 -3.09
N LEU A 200 3.45 -18.56 -3.25
CA LEU A 200 2.97 -17.29 -3.78
C LEU A 200 3.41 -16.09 -2.92
N LEU A 201 3.42 -16.24 -1.61
CA LEU A 201 3.80 -15.19 -0.67
C LEU A 201 5.34 -15.02 -0.55
N GLU A 202 6.08 -16.12 -0.56
CA GLU A 202 7.53 -16.11 -0.29
C GLU A 202 8.38 -15.92 -1.54
N LEU A 203 7.96 -16.47 -2.69
CA LEU A 203 8.74 -16.35 -3.92
C LEU A 203 8.93 -14.91 -4.40
N PRO A 204 7.90 -14.04 -4.39
CA PRO A 204 8.07 -12.65 -4.79
C PRO A 204 9.00 -11.87 -3.85
N ARG A 205 9.02 -12.20 -2.55
CA ARG A 205 9.87 -11.54 -1.54
C ARG A 205 11.37 -11.81 -1.76
N GLY A 206 11.69 -12.94 -2.38
CA GLY A 206 13.07 -13.31 -2.71
C GLY A 206 13.55 -12.78 -4.05
N LEU A 207 12.68 -12.15 -4.85
CA LEU A 207 13.00 -11.64 -6.17
C LEU A 207 13.32 -10.14 -6.12
N PRO A 208 14.34 -9.68 -6.86
CA PRO A 208 14.57 -8.24 -7.08
C PRO A 208 13.34 -7.58 -7.73
N VAL A 209 13.10 -6.33 -7.40
CA VAL A 209 11.96 -5.55 -7.95
C VAL A 209 11.98 -5.53 -9.48
N GLU A 210 13.18 -5.53 -10.07
CA GLU A 210 13.36 -5.56 -11.53
C GLU A 210 12.91 -6.88 -12.17
N GLU A 211 13.07 -7.99 -11.47
CA GLU A 211 12.61 -9.31 -11.95
C GLU A 211 11.09 -9.44 -11.79
N LEU A 212 10.52 -8.85 -10.75
CA LEU A 212 9.07 -8.82 -10.56
C LEU A 212 8.36 -8.01 -11.65
N ALA A 213 9.00 -6.97 -12.15
CA ALA A 213 8.41 -6.09 -13.15
C ALA A 213 8.81 -6.40 -14.61
N GLY A 214 9.81 -7.26 -14.86
CA GLY A 214 10.38 -7.45 -16.21
C GLY A 214 10.31 -8.84 -16.84
N GLY A 215 9.93 -9.86 -16.14
CA GLY A 215 9.41 -11.12 -16.69
C GLY A 215 10.39 -12.18 -17.18
N PHE A 216 11.71 -11.98 -17.28
CA PHE A 216 12.60 -12.94 -17.92
C PHE A 216 13.85 -13.40 -17.14
N GLY A 217 14.07 -12.89 -15.91
CA GLY A 217 15.22 -13.29 -15.09
C GLY A 217 15.14 -14.76 -14.61
N PRO A 218 16.29 -15.48 -14.47
CA PRO A 218 16.30 -16.75 -13.79
C PRO A 218 15.89 -16.50 -12.32
N ALA A 219 14.78 -17.11 -11.90
CA ALA A 219 14.35 -17.02 -10.53
C ALA A 219 15.47 -17.55 -9.61
N ARG A 220 16.08 -16.68 -8.83
CA ARG A 220 16.85 -17.10 -7.66
C ARG A 220 15.84 -17.44 -6.56
N TRP A 221 15.49 -18.70 -6.48
CA TRP A 221 14.60 -19.21 -5.44
C TRP A 221 15.33 -19.21 -4.09
N PRO A 222 14.72 -18.80 -2.98
CA PRO A 222 15.27 -19.02 -1.65
C PRO A 222 15.43 -20.53 -1.41
N GLU A 223 16.48 -20.91 -0.72
CA GLU A 223 16.82 -22.30 -0.42
C GLU A 223 15.66 -23.02 0.29
N VAL A 224 15.05 -23.98 -0.44
CA VAL A 224 14.11 -24.91 0.17
C VAL A 224 14.88 -26.15 0.61
N SER A 225 14.53 -26.68 1.78
CA SER A 225 15.19 -27.73 2.54
C SER A 225 16.05 -28.72 1.70
N ALA A 226 17.33 -28.77 1.98
CA ALA A 226 18.37 -29.55 1.28
C ALA A 226 18.01 -31.03 1.00
N GLY A 227 17.14 -31.63 1.78
CA GLY A 227 16.69 -33.01 1.61
C GLY A 227 15.77 -33.24 0.40
N ILE A 228 14.92 -32.26 0.06
CA ILE A 228 13.98 -32.38 -1.07
C ILE A 228 14.74 -32.14 -2.38
N GLU A 229 15.64 -31.17 -2.41
CA GLU A 229 16.51 -30.89 -3.57
C GLU A 229 17.37 -32.11 -3.92
N GLU A 230 17.98 -32.75 -2.92
CA GLU A 230 18.79 -33.93 -3.09
C GLU A 230 17.99 -35.14 -3.65
N SER A 231 16.75 -35.31 -3.23
CA SER A 231 15.86 -36.34 -3.75
C SER A 231 15.54 -36.10 -5.21
N PHE A 232 15.21 -34.88 -5.61
CA PHE A 232 14.94 -34.55 -7.01
C PHE A 232 16.21 -34.67 -7.87
N ARG A 233 17.36 -34.21 -7.36
CA ARG A 233 18.64 -34.30 -8.07
C ARG A 233 18.96 -35.75 -8.45
N ARG A 234 18.89 -36.70 -7.51
CA ARG A 234 19.13 -38.12 -7.78
C ARG A 234 18.17 -38.71 -8.80
N ARG A 235 16.90 -38.30 -8.79
CA ARG A 235 15.90 -38.76 -9.78
C ARG A 235 16.20 -38.22 -11.17
N ILE A 236 16.60 -36.93 -11.26
CA ILE A 236 16.97 -36.31 -12.55
C ILE A 236 18.24 -36.94 -13.12
N GLU A 237 19.26 -37.17 -12.31
CA GLU A 237 20.51 -37.80 -12.72
C GLU A 237 20.33 -39.27 -13.23
N ALA A 238 19.24 -39.90 -12.79
CA ALA A 238 18.91 -41.27 -13.24
C ALA A 238 18.24 -41.34 -14.65
N PHE A 239 17.81 -40.20 -15.22
CA PHE A 239 17.22 -40.16 -16.54
C PHE A 239 18.28 -40.23 -17.66
N PRO A 240 17.89 -40.69 -18.87
CA PRO A 240 18.75 -40.62 -20.08
C PRO A 240 19.16 -39.15 -20.36
N ASP A 241 20.34 -38.94 -20.93
CA ASP A 241 20.91 -37.63 -21.25
C ASP A 241 19.96 -36.73 -22.06
N GLN A 242 19.24 -37.30 -23.04
CA GLN A 242 18.25 -36.55 -23.82
C GLN A 242 17.05 -36.08 -22.98
N THR A 243 16.65 -36.87 -21.98
CA THR A 243 15.58 -36.48 -21.07
C THR A 243 16.05 -35.35 -20.13
N GLN A 244 17.28 -35.44 -19.61
CA GLN A 244 17.89 -34.39 -18.80
C GLN A 244 18.03 -33.09 -19.59
N ALA A 245 18.48 -33.16 -20.85
CA ALA A 245 18.58 -32.01 -21.74
C ALA A 245 17.20 -31.38 -22.05
N LEU A 246 16.17 -32.20 -22.31
CA LEU A 246 14.80 -31.72 -22.50
C LEU A 246 14.26 -31.00 -21.23
N LEU A 247 14.47 -31.61 -20.06
CA LEU A 247 14.11 -30.99 -18.78
C LEU A 247 14.83 -29.65 -18.59
N LEU A 248 16.10 -29.55 -18.99
CA LEU A 248 16.86 -28.29 -18.90
C LEU A 248 16.30 -27.21 -19.82
N VAL A 249 15.94 -27.54 -21.06
CA VAL A 249 15.27 -26.61 -21.99
C VAL A 249 13.93 -26.14 -21.39
N ALA A 250 13.15 -27.09 -20.86
CA ALA A 250 11.88 -26.77 -20.19
C ALA A 250 12.09 -25.91 -18.94
N ALA A 251 13.17 -26.13 -18.17
CA ALA A 251 13.51 -25.35 -17.00
C ALA A 251 14.02 -23.94 -17.34
N ALA A 252 14.72 -23.81 -18.46
CA ALA A 252 15.25 -22.54 -18.95
C ALA A 252 14.17 -21.63 -19.53
N ASP A 253 13.03 -22.14 -19.97
CA ASP A 253 11.91 -21.33 -20.45
C ASP A 253 10.91 -21.03 -19.34
N PRO A 254 10.74 -19.75 -18.96
CA PRO A 254 9.88 -19.37 -17.86
C PRO A 254 8.38 -19.53 -18.11
N LEU A 255 7.93 -19.41 -19.35
CA LEU A 255 6.50 -19.39 -19.69
C LEU A 255 5.92 -20.78 -19.94
N GLY A 256 6.78 -21.78 -20.16
CA GLY A 256 6.36 -23.16 -20.40
C GLY A 256 5.56 -23.32 -21.71
N ASP A 257 5.97 -22.64 -22.77
CA ASP A 257 5.36 -22.75 -24.10
C ASP A 257 5.74 -24.10 -24.75
N PRO A 258 4.77 -25.00 -24.97
CA PRO A 258 5.08 -26.30 -25.57
C PRO A 258 5.65 -26.21 -27.01
N LEU A 259 5.17 -25.26 -27.80
CA LEU A 259 5.63 -25.06 -29.17
C LEU A 259 7.08 -24.56 -29.20
N LEU A 260 7.42 -23.66 -28.28
CA LEU A 260 8.79 -23.18 -28.15
C LEU A 260 9.71 -24.26 -27.61
N LEU A 261 9.26 -25.04 -26.60
CA LEU A 261 10.01 -26.17 -26.09
C LEU A 261 10.39 -27.12 -27.21
N TRP A 262 9.43 -27.54 -28.03
CA TRP A 262 9.70 -28.52 -29.12
C TRP A 262 10.57 -27.94 -30.23
N ARG A 263 10.39 -26.66 -30.58
CA ARG A 263 11.28 -26.00 -31.56
C ARG A 263 12.72 -25.87 -31.05
N ALA A 264 12.91 -25.61 -29.76
CA ALA A 264 14.24 -25.54 -29.16
C ALA A 264 14.86 -26.96 -29.00
N ALA A 265 14.07 -27.95 -28.63
CA ALA A 265 14.47 -29.34 -28.52
C ALA A 265 14.94 -29.92 -29.90
N ASP A 266 14.19 -29.61 -30.97
CA ASP A 266 14.55 -30.00 -32.34
C ASP A 266 15.93 -29.46 -32.76
N ARG A 267 16.23 -28.20 -32.40
CA ARG A 267 17.56 -27.60 -32.64
C ARG A 267 18.70 -28.30 -31.91
N LEU A 268 18.42 -28.89 -30.77
CA LEU A 268 19.37 -29.67 -29.98
C LEU A 268 19.38 -31.16 -30.35
N GLY A 269 18.61 -31.58 -31.39
CA GLY A 269 18.48 -32.97 -31.81
C GLY A 269 17.74 -33.87 -30.80
N ILE A 270 16.89 -33.27 -29.94
CA ILE A 270 16.12 -33.95 -28.90
C ILE A 270 14.75 -34.33 -29.48
N GLY A 271 14.51 -35.62 -29.65
CA GLY A 271 13.24 -36.12 -30.16
C GLY A 271 12.12 -36.19 -29.13
N PRO A 272 10.85 -36.30 -29.58
CA PRO A 272 9.67 -36.30 -28.66
C PRO A 272 9.70 -37.43 -27.63
N ALA A 273 10.29 -38.57 -27.90
CA ALA A 273 10.41 -39.70 -26.97
C ALA A 273 11.26 -39.37 -25.71
N ALA A 274 12.09 -38.33 -25.78
CA ALA A 274 12.84 -37.83 -24.61
C ALA A 274 11.96 -37.34 -23.45
N ALA A 275 10.69 -37.01 -23.71
CA ALA A 275 9.76 -36.62 -22.68
C ALA A 275 9.17 -37.78 -21.88
N ASP A 276 9.13 -39.00 -22.44
CA ASP A 276 8.38 -40.09 -21.84
C ASP A 276 8.89 -40.55 -20.47
N PRO A 277 10.21 -40.60 -20.17
CA PRO A 277 10.68 -40.96 -18.84
C PRO A 277 10.23 -39.96 -17.78
N ALA A 278 10.36 -38.65 -18.06
CA ALA A 278 9.97 -37.60 -17.13
C ALA A 278 8.44 -37.46 -16.93
N ARG A 279 7.67 -37.80 -17.99
CA ARG A 279 6.19 -37.86 -17.92
C ARG A 279 5.73 -39.06 -17.13
N THR A 280 6.34 -40.23 -17.32
CA THR A 280 6.03 -41.46 -16.62
C THR A 280 6.33 -41.33 -15.12
N ASP A 281 7.45 -40.69 -14.79
CA ASP A 281 7.82 -40.39 -13.38
C ASP A 281 7.00 -39.21 -12.78
N GLY A 282 6.17 -38.59 -13.59
CA GLY A 282 5.30 -37.51 -13.18
C GLY A 282 6.02 -36.23 -12.83
N LEU A 283 7.29 -36.03 -13.22
CA LEU A 283 8.04 -34.80 -12.96
C LEU A 283 7.70 -33.68 -13.93
N LEU A 284 7.27 -34.00 -15.15
CA LEU A 284 6.93 -33.06 -16.20
C LEU A 284 5.59 -33.43 -16.84
N THR A 285 4.75 -32.45 -17.06
CA THR A 285 3.51 -32.59 -17.85
C THR A 285 3.59 -31.62 -19.02
N ILE A 286 3.34 -32.10 -20.23
CA ILE A 286 3.28 -31.30 -21.45
C ILE A 286 1.83 -31.36 -21.96
N GLY A 287 1.12 -30.29 -21.89
CA GLY A 287 -0.26 -30.11 -22.36
C GLY A 287 -0.40 -28.75 -23.03
N GLU A 288 -1.39 -27.92 -22.61
CA GLU A 288 -1.49 -26.53 -23.03
C GLU A 288 -0.28 -25.71 -22.56
N ARG A 289 0.34 -26.14 -21.46
CA ARG A 289 1.61 -25.63 -20.94
C ARG A 289 2.53 -26.77 -20.49
N VAL A 290 3.82 -26.46 -20.45
CA VAL A 290 4.84 -27.33 -19.86
C VAL A 290 4.90 -27.03 -18.38
N VAL A 291 4.55 -28.02 -17.56
CA VAL A 291 4.44 -27.85 -16.10
C VAL A 291 5.29 -28.88 -15.39
N PHE A 292 6.21 -28.43 -14.55
CA PHE A 292 6.90 -29.29 -13.61
C PHE A 292 5.97 -29.66 -12.45
N ARG A 293 6.04 -30.90 -11.96
CA ARG A 293 5.23 -31.38 -10.83
C ARG A 293 5.36 -30.49 -9.58
N HIS A 294 6.55 -29.95 -9.38
CA HIS A 294 6.84 -29.03 -8.29
C HIS A 294 7.85 -27.97 -8.75
N PRO A 295 7.74 -26.71 -8.31
CA PRO A 295 8.71 -25.66 -8.66
C PRO A 295 10.15 -26.02 -8.37
N LEU A 296 10.39 -26.79 -7.31
CA LEU A 296 11.73 -27.25 -6.93
C LEU A 296 12.37 -28.14 -7.99
N VAL A 297 11.60 -28.95 -8.71
CA VAL A 297 12.14 -29.80 -9.78
C VAL A 297 12.81 -28.94 -10.84
N ARG A 298 12.14 -27.87 -11.26
CA ARG A 298 12.68 -26.91 -12.22
C ARG A 298 13.98 -26.28 -11.72
N THR A 299 13.99 -25.83 -10.46
CA THR A 299 15.17 -25.21 -9.84
C THR A 299 16.34 -26.20 -9.78
N VAL A 300 16.10 -27.44 -9.36
CA VAL A 300 17.13 -28.49 -9.28
C VAL A 300 17.67 -28.81 -10.68
N VAL A 301 16.82 -29.02 -11.68
CA VAL A 301 17.24 -29.26 -13.07
C VAL A 301 18.16 -28.14 -13.55
N TYR A 302 17.77 -26.90 -13.38
CA TYR A 302 18.53 -25.74 -13.88
C TYR A 302 19.87 -25.55 -13.15
N ARG A 303 19.87 -25.71 -11.80
CA ARG A 303 21.08 -25.51 -10.97
C ARG A 303 22.09 -26.65 -11.11
N SER A 304 21.62 -27.87 -11.21
CA SER A 304 22.52 -29.05 -11.36
C SER A 304 23.14 -29.15 -12.72
N ALA A 305 22.57 -28.55 -13.77
CA ALA A 305 23.12 -28.56 -15.11
C ALA A 305 24.46 -27.82 -15.22
N GLN A 306 25.35 -28.27 -16.09
CA GLN A 306 26.62 -27.59 -16.36
C GLN A 306 26.42 -26.26 -17.09
N ALA A 307 27.36 -25.33 -16.92
CA ALA A 307 27.25 -23.98 -17.51
C ALA A 307 27.15 -24.04 -19.06
N ALA A 308 27.88 -24.99 -19.72
CA ALA A 308 27.81 -25.14 -21.14
C ALA A 308 26.41 -25.61 -21.62
N ASP A 309 25.79 -26.54 -20.89
CA ASP A 309 24.47 -27.08 -21.26
C ASP A 309 23.37 -25.99 -21.04
N ARG A 310 23.47 -25.20 -19.98
CA ARG A 310 22.57 -24.05 -19.78
C ARG A 310 22.66 -23.05 -20.93
N ARG A 311 23.88 -22.73 -21.38
CA ARG A 311 24.09 -21.83 -22.53
C ARG A 311 23.49 -22.38 -23.81
N ALA A 312 23.73 -23.68 -24.10
CA ALA A 312 23.16 -24.35 -25.26
C ALA A 312 21.61 -24.32 -25.25
N ALA A 313 21.01 -24.59 -24.10
CA ALA A 313 19.56 -24.53 -23.95
C ALA A 313 19.02 -23.10 -24.20
N HIS A 314 19.67 -22.08 -23.64
CA HIS A 314 19.28 -20.69 -23.86
C HIS A 314 19.48 -20.26 -25.33
N LEU A 315 20.55 -20.66 -25.98
CA LEU A 315 20.77 -20.33 -27.39
C LEU A 315 19.70 -20.98 -28.28
N ALA A 316 19.37 -22.25 -28.06
CA ALA A 316 18.32 -22.94 -28.79
C ALA A 316 16.94 -22.26 -28.60
N LEU A 317 16.63 -21.81 -27.38
CA LEU A 317 15.41 -21.07 -27.08
C LEU A 317 15.41 -19.68 -27.77
N ALA A 318 16.53 -18.97 -27.77
CA ALA A 318 16.67 -17.70 -28.46
C ALA A 318 16.44 -17.79 -29.96
N GLU A 319 17.02 -18.81 -30.58
CA GLU A 319 16.86 -19.10 -32.00
C GLU A 319 15.46 -19.58 -32.39
N ALA A 320 14.80 -20.30 -31.47
CA ALA A 320 13.41 -20.73 -31.63
C ALA A 320 12.39 -19.60 -31.42
N THR A 321 12.79 -18.55 -30.75
CA THR A 321 11.95 -17.37 -30.52
C THR A 321 12.03 -16.40 -31.71
N GLY A 322 10.90 -16.10 -32.34
CA GLY A 322 10.87 -15.18 -33.49
C GLY A 322 11.26 -13.74 -33.09
N ARG A 323 12.08 -13.11 -33.93
CA ARG A 323 12.56 -11.72 -33.72
C ARG A 323 11.42 -10.71 -33.59
N ASP A 324 10.35 -10.91 -34.33
CA ASP A 324 9.22 -9.98 -34.41
C ASP A 324 8.07 -10.33 -33.44
N THR A 325 8.05 -11.58 -32.97
CA THR A 325 6.97 -12.07 -32.08
C THR A 325 7.24 -11.79 -30.60
N ASP A 326 8.47 -12.00 -30.13
CA ASP A 326 8.85 -11.72 -28.74
C ASP A 326 10.35 -11.31 -28.64
N PRO A 327 10.68 -10.08 -29.07
CA PRO A 327 12.07 -9.61 -29.07
C PRO A 327 12.69 -9.54 -27.67
N ALA A 328 11.89 -9.27 -26.66
CA ALA A 328 12.36 -9.15 -25.28
C ALA A 328 12.80 -10.53 -24.72
N ARG A 329 12.00 -11.57 -24.95
CA ARG A 329 12.33 -12.94 -24.56
C ARG A 329 13.56 -13.45 -25.29
N ARG A 330 13.65 -13.15 -26.59
CA ARG A 330 14.82 -13.51 -27.38
C ARG A 330 16.09 -12.84 -26.87
N ALA A 331 16.08 -11.54 -26.66
CA ALA A 331 17.22 -10.79 -26.13
C ALA A 331 17.67 -11.32 -24.76
N TRP A 332 16.71 -11.68 -23.91
CA TRP A 332 17.01 -12.28 -22.61
C TRP A 332 17.71 -13.64 -22.73
N HIS A 333 17.23 -14.52 -23.59
CA HIS A 333 17.88 -15.82 -23.83
C HIS A 333 19.28 -15.65 -24.43
N LEU A 334 19.47 -14.73 -25.37
CA LEU A 334 20.79 -14.41 -25.93
C LEU A 334 21.75 -13.91 -24.83
N ALA A 335 21.28 -13.04 -23.97
CA ALA A 335 22.09 -12.54 -22.86
C ALA A 335 22.47 -13.66 -21.86
N ALA A 336 21.56 -14.60 -21.59
CA ALA A 336 21.85 -15.75 -20.74
C ALA A 336 22.82 -16.76 -21.38
N ALA A 337 22.85 -16.82 -22.71
CA ALA A 337 23.79 -17.66 -23.48
C ALA A 337 25.17 -17.02 -23.63
N ALA A 338 25.32 -15.72 -23.48
CA ALA A 338 26.58 -15.00 -23.72
C ALA A 338 27.67 -15.41 -22.72
N GLU A 339 28.88 -15.71 -23.21
CA GLU A 339 30.07 -16.10 -22.42
C GLU A 339 30.84 -14.89 -21.88
N GLY A 340 30.65 -13.73 -22.50
CA GLY A 340 31.35 -12.50 -22.16
C GLY A 340 30.73 -11.29 -22.84
N PRO A 341 31.45 -10.18 -22.96
CA PRO A 341 30.96 -9.01 -23.65
C PRO A 341 30.53 -9.32 -25.10
N ASP A 342 29.32 -8.89 -25.46
CA ASP A 342 28.71 -9.06 -26.78
C ASP A 342 27.88 -7.82 -27.11
N GLU A 343 28.39 -7.04 -28.06
CA GLU A 343 27.79 -5.76 -28.42
C GLU A 343 26.46 -5.90 -29.18
N GLU A 344 26.30 -6.97 -29.97
CA GLU A 344 25.04 -7.22 -30.70
C GLU A 344 23.92 -7.54 -29.72
N VAL A 345 24.21 -8.39 -28.73
CA VAL A 345 23.26 -8.75 -27.65
C VAL A 345 22.99 -7.54 -26.75
N ALA A 346 24.04 -6.77 -26.43
CA ALA A 346 23.86 -5.54 -25.64
C ALA A 346 22.93 -4.54 -26.34
N ALA A 347 23.09 -4.32 -27.63
CA ALA A 347 22.23 -3.45 -28.44
C ALA A 347 20.79 -4.01 -28.58
N GLU A 348 20.61 -5.32 -28.60
CA GLU A 348 19.28 -5.94 -28.62
C GLU A 348 18.55 -5.76 -27.30
N LEU A 349 19.27 -5.87 -26.17
CA LEU A 349 18.74 -5.55 -24.83
C LEU A 349 18.36 -4.07 -24.68
N GLU A 350 19.19 -3.18 -25.20
CA GLU A 350 18.91 -1.72 -25.16
C GLU A 350 17.64 -1.37 -25.98
N ARG A 351 17.44 -1.96 -27.16
CA ARG A 351 16.21 -1.83 -27.93
C ARG A 351 15.00 -2.38 -27.19
N SER A 352 15.14 -3.53 -26.53
CA SER A 352 14.09 -4.16 -25.71
C SER A 352 13.76 -3.29 -24.49
N ALA A 353 14.76 -2.64 -23.88
CA ALA A 353 14.54 -1.67 -22.80
C ALA A 353 13.75 -0.46 -23.28
N GLY A 354 14.06 0.10 -24.46
CA GLY A 354 13.28 1.20 -25.05
C GLY A 354 11.82 0.81 -25.31
N GLN A 355 11.57 -0.41 -25.80
CA GLN A 355 10.20 -0.91 -25.98
C GLN A 355 9.46 -1.13 -24.65
N ALA A 356 10.15 -1.65 -23.62
CA ALA A 356 9.58 -1.81 -22.29
C ALA A 356 9.22 -0.45 -21.68
N GLN A 357 10.11 0.53 -21.80
CA GLN A 357 9.87 1.90 -21.32
C GLN A 357 8.69 2.57 -22.04
N ALA A 358 8.59 2.40 -23.36
CA ALA A 358 7.47 2.92 -24.14
C ALA A 358 6.10 2.31 -23.75
N ARG A 359 6.11 1.11 -23.14
CA ARG A 359 4.93 0.44 -22.57
C ARG A 359 4.73 0.72 -21.08
N GLY A 360 5.58 1.57 -20.44
CA GLY A 360 5.53 1.89 -19.02
C GLY A 360 6.24 0.92 -18.09
N GLY A 361 6.92 -0.09 -18.61
CA GLY A 361 7.66 -1.09 -17.83
C GLY A 361 9.06 -0.61 -17.38
N LEU A 362 9.15 0.41 -16.52
CA LEU A 362 10.41 1.04 -16.09
C LEU A 362 11.40 0.07 -15.44
N ALA A 363 10.92 -0.83 -14.60
CA ALA A 363 11.80 -1.78 -13.91
C ALA A 363 12.33 -2.87 -14.87
N ALA A 364 11.53 -3.27 -15.86
CA ALA A 364 11.99 -4.14 -16.95
C ALA A 364 13.08 -3.46 -17.78
N ALA A 365 12.86 -2.19 -18.14
CA ALA A 365 13.84 -1.40 -18.87
C ALA A 365 15.16 -1.29 -18.09
N ALA A 366 15.11 -1.00 -16.79
CA ALA A 366 16.29 -0.95 -15.93
C ALA A 366 17.03 -2.30 -15.89
N SER A 367 16.32 -3.42 -15.83
CA SER A 367 16.91 -4.76 -15.84
C SER A 367 17.63 -5.08 -17.16
N PHE A 368 16.99 -4.80 -18.31
CA PHE A 368 17.62 -4.96 -19.62
C PHE A 368 18.86 -4.10 -19.78
N LEU A 369 18.80 -2.81 -19.41
CA LEU A 369 19.92 -1.89 -19.48
C LEU A 369 21.10 -2.30 -18.59
N ARG A 370 20.84 -2.75 -17.35
CA ARG A 370 21.88 -3.28 -16.47
C ARG A 370 22.59 -4.48 -17.09
N ARG A 371 21.84 -5.37 -17.71
CA ARG A 371 22.42 -6.52 -18.39
C ARG A 371 23.23 -6.09 -19.61
N ALA A 372 22.74 -5.10 -20.39
CA ALA A 372 23.49 -4.52 -21.51
C ALA A 372 24.82 -3.93 -21.07
N VAL A 373 24.89 -3.21 -19.93
CA VAL A 373 26.15 -2.70 -19.36
C VAL A 373 27.17 -3.81 -19.15
N THR A 374 26.76 -4.97 -18.61
CA THR A 374 27.67 -6.10 -18.35
C THR A 374 28.21 -6.75 -19.64
N LEU A 375 27.47 -6.63 -20.74
CA LEU A 375 27.82 -7.19 -22.05
C LEU A 375 28.56 -6.19 -22.96
N THR A 376 28.82 -4.97 -22.52
CA THR A 376 29.50 -3.93 -23.30
C THR A 376 30.99 -3.94 -23.02
N ALA A 377 31.81 -4.19 -24.05
CA ALA A 377 33.28 -4.19 -23.94
C ALA A 377 33.86 -2.79 -23.99
N ASP A 378 33.36 -1.93 -24.87
CA ASP A 378 33.83 -0.57 -25.04
C ASP A 378 33.56 0.30 -23.79
N PRO A 379 34.63 0.91 -23.19
CA PRO A 379 34.48 1.63 -21.94
C PRO A 379 33.58 2.89 -22.05
N ALA A 380 33.61 3.61 -23.18
CA ALA A 380 32.84 4.82 -23.37
C ALA A 380 31.33 4.47 -23.51
N ARG A 381 31.01 3.52 -24.36
CA ARG A 381 29.64 3.02 -24.52
C ARG A 381 29.11 2.42 -23.23
N ARG A 382 29.94 1.70 -22.46
CA ARG A 382 29.57 1.15 -21.17
C ARG A 382 29.23 2.24 -20.18
N ALA A 383 29.97 3.38 -20.17
CA ALA A 383 29.62 4.52 -19.33
C ALA A 383 28.27 5.15 -19.73
N ASP A 384 27.99 5.35 -21.02
CA ASP A 384 26.71 5.88 -21.49
C ASP A 384 25.54 4.98 -21.13
N ARG A 385 25.70 3.66 -21.34
CA ARG A 385 24.67 2.68 -20.94
C ARG A 385 24.48 2.63 -19.43
N ALA A 386 25.58 2.77 -18.66
CA ALA A 386 25.49 2.81 -17.20
C ALA A 386 24.76 4.05 -16.71
N LEU A 387 24.92 5.21 -17.32
CA LEU A 387 24.17 6.42 -17.03
C LEU A 387 22.68 6.24 -17.35
N THR A 388 22.36 5.67 -18.52
CA THR A 388 20.96 5.40 -18.92
C THR A 388 20.31 4.35 -18.00
N ALA A 389 21.06 3.30 -17.63
CA ALA A 389 20.59 2.28 -16.69
C ALA A 389 20.40 2.84 -15.27
N ALA A 390 21.28 3.77 -14.84
CA ALA A 390 21.15 4.45 -13.55
C ALA A 390 19.89 5.33 -13.50
N GLU A 391 19.61 6.08 -14.56
CA GLU A 391 18.40 6.89 -14.69
C GLU A 391 17.13 6.02 -14.64
N ALA A 392 17.08 4.94 -15.43
CA ALA A 392 15.96 3.99 -15.40
C ALA A 392 15.81 3.33 -14.01
N SER A 393 16.91 3.00 -13.34
CA SER A 393 16.90 2.44 -11.99
C SER A 393 16.38 3.42 -10.95
N LEU A 394 16.71 4.71 -11.04
CA LEU A 394 16.16 5.77 -10.20
C LEU A 394 14.65 5.91 -10.40
N GLN A 395 14.19 5.91 -11.66
CA GLN A 395 12.77 5.98 -12.00
C GLN A 395 11.98 4.75 -11.48
N ALA A 396 12.64 3.58 -11.47
CA ALA A 396 12.07 2.35 -10.90
C ALA A 396 12.18 2.26 -9.37
N GLY A 397 12.81 3.22 -8.68
CA GLY A 397 12.97 3.24 -7.22
C GLY A 397 14.12 2.36 -6.69
N VAL A 398 15.02 1.88 -7.56
CA VAL A 398 16.13 0.98 -7.19
C VAL A 398 17.42 1.77 -6.96
N PHE A 399 17.43 2.60 -5.93
CA PHE A 399 18.49 3.59 -5.67
C PHE A 399 19.90 2.99 -5.53
N ASN A 400 20.03 1.85 -4.82
CA ASN A 400 21.34 1.20 -4.64
C ASN A 400 21.94 0.69 -5.96
N ALA A 401 21.09 0.14 -6.85
CA ALA A 401 21.54 -0.26 -8.18
C ALA A 401 21.98 0.95 -9.01
N ALA A 402 21.24 2.05 -8.95
CA ALA A 402 21.60 3.30 -9.63
C ALA A 402 22.98 3.81 -9.17
N LEU A 403 23.24 3.87 -7.85
CA LEU A 403 24.53 4.30 -7.31
C LEU A 403 25.69 3.38 -7.76
N GLY A 404 25.46 2.06 -7.81
CA GLY A 404 26.45 1.11 -8.35
C GLY A 404 26.75 1.32 -9.84
N LEU A 405 25.71 1.66 -10.63
CA LEU A 405 25.89 1.99 -12.05
C LEU A 405 26.64 3.30 -12.27
N LEU A 406 26.37 4.33 -11.45
CA LEU A 406 27.15 5.58 -11.48
C LEU A 406 28.62 5.34 -11.17
N ALA A 407 28.94 4.50 -10.18
CA ALA A 407 30.32 4.10 -9.89
C ALA A 407 30.97 3.34 -11.07
N THR A 408 30.17 2.51 -11.79
CA THR A 408 30.64 1.84 -13.01
C THR A 408 30.96 2.84 -14.14
N ALA A 409 30.14 3.90 -14.30
CA ALA A 409 30.43 4.95 -15.27
C ALA A 409 31.69 5.74 -14.92
N GLU A 410 31.88 6.07 -13.64
CA GLU A 410 33.05 6.84 -13.16
C GLU A 410 34.40 6.07 -13.20
N ALA A 411 34.36 4.75 -13.41
CA ALA A 411 35.57 3.94 -13.53
C ALA A 411 36.38 4.24 -14.81
N VAL A 412 35.85 5.07 -15.72
CA VAL A 412 36.49 5.50 -16.97
C VAL A 412 36.51 7.04 -17.05
N PRO A 413 37.40 7.65 -17.84
CA PRO A 413 37.39 9.09 -18.10
C PRO A 413 36.06 9.52 -18.73
N LEU A 414 35.36 10.46 -18.10
CA LEU A 414 34.05 10.97 -18.55
C LEU A 414 34.24 12.31 -19.29
N GLU A 415 33.43 12.52 -20.34
CA GLU A 415 33.22 13.83 -20.95
C GLU A 415 32.50 14.79 -19.99
N ASP A 416 32.57 16.10 -20.22
CA ASP A 416 32.01 17.12 -19.32
C ASP A 416 30.48 16.91 -19.12
N LEU A 417 29.75 16.60 -20.18
CA LEU A 417 28.30 16.33 -20.10
C LEU A 417 27.98 15.04 -19.31
N GLN A 418 28.76 13.98 -19.53
CA GLN A 418 28.64 12.73 -18.79
C GLN A 418 28.88 12.95 -17.29
N ARG A 419 29.93 13.72 -16.95
CA ARG A 419 30.25 14.08 -15.56
C ARG A 419 29.13 14.91 -14.91
N ALA A 420 28.57 15.87 -15.66
CA ALA A 420 27.43 16.66 -15.20
C ALA A 420 26.19 15.78 -14.95
N ARG A 421 25.93 14.79 -15.83
CA ARG A 421 24.84 13.81 -15.63
C ARG A 421 25.06 12.90 -14.41
N VAL A 422 26.28 12.43 -14.16
CA VAL A 422 26.61 11.66 -12.94
C VAL A 422 26.25 12.47 -11.69
N ASN A 423 26.69 13.74 -11.63
CA ASN A 423 26.41 14.63 -10.51
C ASN A 423 24.91 14.86 -10.31
N LEU A 424 24.17 15.06 -11.40
CA LEU A 424 22.72 15.20 -11.38
C LEU A 424 22.02 13.95 -10.81
N LEU A 425 22.33 12.77 -11.38
CA LEU A 425 21.68 11.51 -10.97
C LEU A 425 22.01 11.15 -9.51
N ARG A 426 23.23 11.47 -9.05
CA ARG A 426 23.62 11.30 -7.65
C ARG A 426 22.86 12.25 -6.72
N ALA A 427 22.73 13.52 -7.11
CA ALA A 427 21.94 14.50 -6.36
C ALA A 427 20.46 14.08 -6.28
N GLN A 428 19.90 13.57 -7.38
CA GLN A 428 18.55 13.03 -7.41
C GLN A 428 18.41 11.81 -6.50
N ALA A 429 19.34 10.84 -6.55
CA ALA A 429 19.32 9.68 -5.67
C ALA A 429 19.28 10.08 -4.19
N GLN A 430 20.15 11.01 -3.80
CA GLN A 430 20.22 11.52 -2.43
C GLN A 430 18.93 12.25 -2.03
N TYR A 431 18.41 13.10 -2.89
CA TYR A 431 17.15 13.81 -2.64
C TYR A 431 15.96 12.84 -2.43
N TRP A 432 15.83 11.81 -3.28
CA TRP A 432 14.74 10.85 -3.17
C TRP A 432 14.83 9.93 -1.95
N GLN A 433 16.05 9.60 -1.50
CA GLN A 433 16.28 8.78 -0.32
C GLN A 433 16.05 9.52 1.01
N SER A 434 16.57 10.73 1.15
CA SER A 434 16.58 11.45 2.44
C SER A 434 15.74 12.72 2.46
N ARG A 435 15.51 13.35 1.29
CA ARG A 435 14.88 14.68 1.16
C ARG A 435 15.49 15.74 2.09
N GLY A 436 16.77 15.57 2.48
CA GLY A 436 17.47 16.42 3.43
C GLY A 436 17.85 17.79 2.89
N GLY A 437 18.23 18.70 3.80
CA GLY A 437 18.53 20.11 3.51
C GLY A 437 19.74 20.38 2.58
N GLU A 438 20.58 19.40 2.29
CA GLU A 438 21.73 19.54 1.35
C GLU A 438 21.34 19.28 -0.12
N GLY A 439 20.25 18.56 -0.36
CA GLY A 439 19.78 18.24 -1.71
C GLY A 439 19.61 19.46 -2.63
N PRO A 440 19.01 20.57 -2.18
CA PRO A 440 18.83 21.78 -2.97
C PRO A 440 20.15 22.36 -3.52
N LEU A 441 21.20 22.40 -2.69
CA LEU A 441 22.50 22.90 -3.11
C LEU A 441 23.17 22.00 -4.15
N LEU A 442 23.07 20.68 -3.98
CA LEU A 442 23.64 19.72 -4.93
C LEU A 442 22.96 19.81 -6.30
N LEU A 443 21.63 19.91 -6.32
CA LEU A 443 20.84 20.09 -7.54
C LEU A 443 21.13 21.46 -8.19
N LEU A 444 21.24 22.51 -7.40
CA LEU A 444 21.61 23.85 -7.90
C LEU A 444 22.97 23.84 -8.60
N ARG A 445 23.99 23.23 -7.99
CA ARG A 445 25.32 23.08 -8.60
C ARG A 445 25.29 22.23 -9.87
N ALA A 446 24.48 21.17 -9.89
CA ALA A 446 24.29 20.36 -11.09
C ALA A 446 23.65 21.19 -12.22
N ALA A 447 22.64 22.02 -11.91
CA ALA A 447 21.99 22.91 -12.87
C ALA A 447 22.98 23.94 -13.45
N GLU A 448 23.79 24.60 -12.62
CA GLU A 448 24.82 25.56 -13.06
C GLU A 448 25.88 24.90 -13.96
N THR A 449 26.26 23.65 -13.65
CA THR A 449 27.24 22.91 -14.48
C THR A 449 26.63 22.51 -15.83
N LEU A 450 25.34 22.21 -15.87
CA LEU A 450 24.63 21.85 -17.09
C LEU A 450 24.30 23.04 -17.99
N GLU A 451 24.18 24.25 -17.44
CA GLU A 451 23.73 25.45 -18.18
C GLU A 451 24.52 25.73 -19.49
N PRO A 452 25.82 25.68 -19.53
CA PRO A 452 26.57 25.85 -20.77
C PRO A 452 26.53 24.64 -21.70
N LEU A 453 26.21 23.43 -21.18
CA LEU A 453 26.28 22.15 -21.90
C LEU A 453 24.92 21.74 -22.48
N ASP A 454 23.87 21.83 -21.65
CA ASP A 454 22.48 21.51 -22.02
C ASP A 454 21.49 22.42 -21.26
N PRO A 455 21.12 23.57 -21.85
CA PRO A 455 20.22 24.54 -21.22
C PRO A 455 18.83 23.97 -20.87
N ARG A 456 18.34 22.98 -21.62
CA ARG A 456 17.04 22.34 -21.33
C ARG A 456 17.11 21.49 -20.06
N LEU A 457 18.11 20.64 -19.96
CA LEU A 457 18.34 19.81 -18.79
C LEU A 457 18.69 20.69 -17.56
N ALA A 458 19.44 21.78 -17.76
CA ALA A 458 19.73 22.74 -16.71
C ALA A 458 18.48 23.37 -16.11
N ARG A 459 17.53 23.85 -16.94
CA ARG A 459 16.27 24.43 -16.45
C ARG A 459 15.40 23.42 -15.69
N LYS A 460 15.33 22.18 -16.19
CA LYS A 460 14.66 21.10 -15.47
C LYS A 460 15.30 20.84 -14.10
N THR A 461 16.63 20.86 -14.04
CA THR A 461 17.40 20.70 -12.80
C THR A 461 17.22 21.89 -11.85
N TYR A 462 17.10 23.12 -12.35
CA TYR A 462 16.72 24.27 -11.52
C TYR A 462 15.33 24.08 -10.89
N LEU A 463 14.36 23.54 -11.62
CA LEU A 463 13.03 23.20 -11.07
C LEU A 463 13.12 22.10 -10.01
N ASP A 464 14.02 21.12 -10.19
CA ASP A 464 14.30 20.08 -9.18
C ASP A 464 14.90 20.71 -7.92
N ALA A 465 15.89 21.61 -8.07
CA ALA A 465 16.52 22.31 -6.96
C ALA A 465 15.50 23.20 -6.21
N TRP A 466 14.65 23.89 -6.95
CA TRP A 466 13.58 24.73 -6.39
C TRP A 466 12.58 23.87 -5.57
N SER A 467 12.15 22.76 -6.13
CA SER A 467 11.25 21.83 -5.44
C SER A 467 11.89 21.24 -4.19
N ALA A 468 13.16 20.85 -4.28
CA ALA A 468 13.91 20.33 -3.13
C ALA A 468 14.03 21.37 -2.00
N ALA A 469 14.30 22.66 -2.35
CA ALA A 469 14.37 23.75 -1.38
C ALA A 469 13.01 24.05 -0.73
N LEU A 470 11.92 23.93 -1.49
CA LEU A 470 10.57 24.05 -0.95
C LEU A 470 10.30 22.99 0.13
N PHE A 471 10.60 21.71 -0.15
CA PHE A 471 10.41 20.63 0.82
C PHE A 471 11.35 20.72 2.03
N ALA A 472 12.59 21.16 1.85
CA ALA A 472 13.51 21.41 2.94
C ALA A 472 13.10 22.64 3.79
N GLY A 473 12.42 23.61 3.19
CA GLY A 473 11.94 24.82 3.87
C GLY A 473 13.08 25.56 4.59
N ALA A 474 12.87 25.94 5.83
CA ALA A 474 13.87 26.59 6.70
C ALA A 474 15.12 25.73 6.99
N MET A 475 15.07 24.44 6.68
CA MET A 475 16.20 23.51 6.87
C MET A 475 17.12 23.43 5.65
N THR A 476 16.86 24.20 4.58
CA THR A 476 17.72 24.31 3.41
C THR A 476 19.11 24.82 3.81
N ARG A 477 20.16 24.11 3.39
CA ARG A 477 21.55 24.43 3.75
C ARG A 477 22.34 24.85 2.53
N GLY A 478 23.15 25.92 2.69
CA GLY A 478 24.08 26.40 1.70
C GLY A 478 23.49 27.14 0.50
N THR A 479 22.16 27.23 0.41
CA THR A 479 21.40 28.02 -0.57
C THR A 479 20.05 28.41 0.00
N SER A 480 19.25 29.16 -0.76
CA SER A 480 17.88 29.50 -0.40
C SER A 480 16.96 29.45 -1.61
N LEU A 481 15.63 29.32 -1.37
CA LEU A 481 14.64 29.31 -2.43
C LEU A 481 14.69 30.60 -3.27
N ALA A 482 14.92 31.75 -2.64
CA ALA A 482 15.10 33.05 -3.31
C ALA A 482 16.38 33.08 -4.17
N GLU A 483 17.47 32.48 -3.71
CA GLU A 483 18.71 32.40 -4.49
C GLU A 483 18.52 31.51 -5.73
N ILE A 484 17.91 30.32 -5.56
CA ILE A 484 17.60 29.41 -6.66
C ILE A 484 16.70 30.12 -7.69
N SER A 485 15.67 30.85 -7.23
CA SER A 485 14.75 31.60 -8.09
C SER A 485 15.46 32.66 -8.92
N ARG A 486 16.35 33.47 -8.30
CA ARG A 486 17.13 34.48 -9.02
C ARG A 486 18.05 33.86 -10.08
N LYS A 487 18.74 32.74 -9.75
CA LYS A 487 19.62 32.03 -10.70
C LYS A 487 18.79 31.40 -11.83
N ALA A 488 17.66 30.80 -11.54
CA ALA A 488 16.78 30.20 -12.54
C ALA A 488 16.22 31.23 -13.55
N LEU A 489 15.84 32.43 -13.08
CA LEU A 489 15.42 33.54 -13.96
C LEU A 489 16.55 34.11 -14.82
N ALA A 490 17.80 34.12 -14.29
CA ALA A 490 18.97 34.59 -15.01
C ALA A 490 19.53 33.53 -15.98
N ALA A 491 19.18 32.24 -15.79
CA ALA A 491 19.72 31.12 -16.57
C ALA A 491 19.36 31.22 -18.06
N ARG A 492 20.27 30.72 -18.92
CA ARG A 492 20.09 30.68 -20.38
C ARG A 492 18.80 29.92 -20.74
N ARG A 493 17.96 30.56 -21.56
CA ARG A 493 16.77 29.94 -22.09
C ARG A 493 17.09 29.06 -23.30
N PRO A 494 16.46 27.86 -23.39
CA PRO A 494 16.58 27.03 -24.58
C PRO A 494 15.98 27.70 -25.80
N GLU A 495 16.45 27.35 -26.99
CA GLU A 495 15.83 27.79 -28.24
C GLU A 495 14.45 27.19 -28.46
N GLY A 496 13.47 27.99 -28.92
CA GLY A 496 12.11 27.58 -29.20
C GLY A 496 11.07 28.08 -28.20
N PRO A 497 9.80 27.66 -28.33
CA PRO A 497 8.74 28.07 -27.40
C PRO A 497 8.97 27.46 -26.00
N PRO A 498 8.61 28.19 -24.92
CA PRO A 498 8.74 27.68 -23.56
C PRO A 498 7.83 26.46 -23.34
N GLN A 499 8.39 25.43 -22.70
CA GLN A 499 7.63 24.24 -22.28
C GLN A 499 6.85 24.54 -20.99
N ALA A 500 5.90 23.67 -20.65
CA ALA A 500 5.12 23.78 -19.40
C ALA A 500 6.01 23.89 -18.14
N ALA A 501 7.10 23.10 -18.08
CA ALA A 501 8.08 23.17 -17.00
C ALA A 501 8.85 24.50 -16.94
N ASP A 502 9.08 25.15 -18.10
CA ASP A 502 9.69 26.48 -18.15
C ASP A 502 8.75 27.55 -17.59
N LEU A 503 7.46 27.48 -17.99
CA LEU A 503 6.43 28.41 -17.48
C LEU A 503 6.26 28.25 -15.95
N LEU A 504 6.30 27.00 -15.48
CA LEU A 504 6.21 26.68 -14.05
C LEU A 504 7.40 27.26 -13.30
N LEU A 505 8.64 27.00 -13.75
CA LEU A 505 9.86 27.49 -13.11
C LEU A 505 9.88 29.01 -13.07
N ASP A 506 9.60 29.67 -14.20
CA ASP A 506 9.58 31.13 -14.29
C ASP A 506 8.46 31.73 -13.40
N GLY A 507 7.27 31.15 -13.41
CA GLY A 507 6.15 31.59 -12.56
C GLY A 507 6.43 31.45 -11.07
N LEU A 508 6.95 30.28 -10.65
CA LEU A 508 7.30 30.04 -9.24
C LEU A 508 8.45 30.94 -8.78
N SER A 509 9.44 31.19 -9.66
CA SER A 509 10.55 32.06 -9.35
C SER A 509 10.15 33.53 -9.27
N LEU A 510 9.30 34.02 -10.20
CA LEU A 510 8.75 35.39 -10.16
C LEU A 510 7.90 35.63 -8.91
N ALA A 511 7.13 34.63 -8.45
CA ALA A 511 6.34 34.78 -7.25
C ALA A 511 7.15 35.16 -6.01
N LEU A 512 8.43 34.77 -5.99
CA LEU A 512 9.36 35.03 -4.89
C LEU A 512 10.24 36.28 -5.08
N THR A 513 10.41 36.72 -6.33
CA THR A 513 11.29 37.85 -6.66
C THR A 513 10.53 39.13 -6.96
N ASP A 514 9.42 39.04 -7.68
CA ASP A 514 8.67 40.18 -8.23
C ASP A 514 7.20 40.23 -7.75
N GLY A 515 6.77 39.21 -6.98
CA GLY A 515 5.44 39.13 -6.38
C GLY A 515 4.42 38.31 -7.17
N ARG A 516 3.28 38.02 -6.53
CA ARG A 516 2.25 37.10 -7.03
C ARG A 516 1.51 37.62 -8.26
N ASP A 517 1.32 38.92 -8.36
CA ASP A 517 0.64 39.56 -9.53
C ASP A 517 1.42 39.32 -10.82
N ALA A 518 2.75 39.48 -10.77
CA ALA A 518 3.63 39.21 -11.89
C ALA A 518 3.67 37.73 -12.29
N ALA A 519 3.56 36.84 -11.30
CA ALA A 519 3.64 35.40 -11.48
C ALA A 519 2.33 34.76 -11.99
N ALA A 520 1.16 35.26 -11.58
CA ALA A 520 -0.16 34.65 -11.80
C ALA A 520 -0.45 34.31 -13.28
N PRO A 521 -0.15 35.14 -14.28
CA PRO A 521 -0.40 34.80 -15.69
C PRO A 521 0.40 33.59 -16.18
N LEU A 522 1.67 33.45 -15.73
CA LEU A 522 2.51 32.32 -16.08
C LEU A 522 2.09 31.06 -15.36
N LEU A 523 1.72 31.15 -14.08
CA LEU A 523 1.27 30.01 -13.28
C LEU A 523 -0.06 29.44 -13.81
N ARG A 524 -1.01 30.27 -14.23
CA ARG A 524 -2.24 29.82 -14.91
C ARG A 524 -1.93 29.07 -16.21
N ARG A 525 -1.10 29.66 -17.07
CA ARG A 525 -0.66 29.00 -18.31
C ARG A 525 0.07 27.69 -18.04
N ALA A 526 0.88 27.62 -16.99
CA ALA A 526 1.53 26.38 -16.58
C ALA A 526 0.49 25.33 -16.13
N ALA A 527 -0.45 25.70 -15.26
CA ALA A 527 -1.53 24.82 -14.81
C ALA A 527 -2.36 24.27 -15.97
N ASP A 528 -2.80 25.14 -16.92
CA ASP A 528 -3.56 24.77 -18.10
C ASP A 528 -2.78 23.80 -19.00
N SER A 529 -1.46 23.99 -19.15
CA SER A 529 -0.61 23.15 -20.00
C SER A 529 -0.47 21.71 -19.51
N PHE A 530 -0.71 21.45 -18.23
CA PHE A 530 -0.69 20.10 -17.64
C PHE A 530 -2.08 19.45 -17.61
N GLY A 531 -3.16 20.22 -17.77
CA GLY A 531 -4.56 19.77 -17.66
C GLY A 531 -5.03 18.86 -18.79
N ASP A 532 -4.41 18.92 -19.99
CA ASP A 532 -4.83 18.16 -21.18
C ASP A 532 -4.24 16.74 -21.28
N GLY A 533 -3.47 16.31 -20.30
CA GLY A 533 -2.94 14.94 -20.20
C GLY A 533 -1.83 14.60 -21.19
N SER A 534 -1.33 15.55 -21.98
CA SER A 534 -0.27 15.31 -22.96
C SER A 534 1.09 15.17 -22.29
N ALA A 535 1.76 14.05 -22.51
CA ALA A 535 3.21 13.77 -22.45
C ALA A 535 4.04 14.26 -21.24
N ALA A 536 3.45 14.81 -20.17
CA ALA A 536 4.16 15.23 -18.99
C ALA A 536 4.57 14.04 -18.12
N THR A 537 5.76 14.04 -17.57
CA THR A 537 6.15 13.04 -16.57
C THR A 537 5.35 13.23 -15.28
N ILE A 538 5.15 12.14 -14.53
CA ILE A 538 4.48 12.17 -13.22
C ILE A 538 5.09 13.22 -12.29
N GLN A 539 6.42 13.38 -12.30
CA GLN A 539 7.13 14.38 -11.52
C GLN A 539 6.74 15.80 -11.93
N GLU A 540 6.58 16.07 -13.21
CA GLU A 540 6.18 17.38 -13.73
C GLU A 540 4.76 17.71 -13.31
N VAL A 541 3.83 16.74 -13.36
CA VAL A 541 2.45 16.94 -12.90
C VAL A 541 2.38 17.15 -11.39
N VAL A 542 3.11 16.37 -10.59
CA VAL A 542 3.20 16.60 -9.14
C VAL A 542 3.73 18.01 -8.83
N ARG A 543 4.69 18.52 -9.61
CA ARG A 543 5.18 19.89 -9.44
C ARG A 543 4.21 20.95 -9.92
N SER A 544 3.43 20.66 -10.98
CA SER A 544 2.43 21.60 -11.50
C SER A 544 1.31 21.90 -10.50
N THR A 545 1.09 20.99 -9.52
CA THR A 545 0.15 21.26 -8.43
C THR A 545 0.53 22.50 -7.63
N ALA A 546 1.82 22.82 -7.60
CA ALA A 546 2.30 24.06 -7.03
C ALA A 546 1.70 25.31 -7.70
N ALA A 547 1.60 25.31 -9.04
CA ALA A 547 0.97 26.41 -9.77
C ALA A 547 -0.53 26.49 -9.45
N ALA A 548 -1.24 25.36 -9.48
CA ALA A 548 -2.67 25.29 -9.21
C ALA A 548 -3.02 25.78 -7.79
N VAL A 549 -2.23 25.39 -6.79
CA VAL A 549 -2.40 25.85 -5.38
C VAL A 549 -2.15 27.36 -5.27
N MET A 550 -1.09 27.88 -5.90
CA MET A 550 -0.77 29.31 -5.85
C MET A 550 -1.81 30.21 -6.52
N VAL A 551 -2.50 29.72 -7.55
CA VAL A 551 -3.61 30.43 -8.19
C VAL A 551 -4.98 30.02 -7.64
N TRP A 552 -5.03 29.26 -6.54
CA TRP A 552 -6.26 28.83 -5.88
C TRP A 552 -7.24 28.11 -6.82
N ASP A 553 -6.74 27.24 -7.71
CA ASP A 553 -7.53 26.47 -8.64
C ASP A 553 -7.57 25.00 -8.22
N TYR A 554 -8.70 24.59 -7.64
CA TYR A 554 -8.90 23.23 -7.14
C TYR A 554 -8.99 22.19 -8.27
N GLU A 555 -9.68 22.52 -9.38
CA GLU A 555 -9.86 21.59 -10.50
C GLU A 555 -8.55 21.34 -11.26
N ALA A 556 -7.75 22.37 -11.47
CA ALA A 556 -6.42 22.27 -12.04
C ALA A 556 -5.47 21.45 -11.15
N TRP A 557 -5.75 21.34 -9.86
CA TRP A 557 -4.99 20.49 -8.94
C TRP A 557 -5.41 19.02 -9.02
N VAL A 558 -6.71 18.71 -8.90
CA VAL A 558 -7.25 17.34 -8.77
C VAL A 558 -7.21 16.55 -10.07
N THR A 559 -7.60 17.18 -11.18
CA THR A 559 -7.83 16.49 -12.46
C THR A 559 -6.57 15.83 -13.01
N PRO A 560 -5.43 16.55 -13.20
CA PRO A 560 -4.22 15.92 -13.72
C PRO A 560 -3.63 14.88 -12.76
N LEU A 561 -3.72 15.09 -11.45
CA LEU A 561 -3.22 14.13 -10.46
C LEU A 561 -4.00 12.82 -10.46
N THR A 562 -5.33 12.87 -10.59
CA THR A 562 -6.15 11.66 -10.68
C THR A 562 -5.75 10.82 -11.88
N HIS A 563 -5.52 11.47 -13.04
CA HIS A 563 -5.01 10.79 -14.22
C HIS A 563 -3.62 10.20 -14.00
N GLN A 564 -2.70 10.95 -13.41
CA GLN A 564 -1.31 10.53 -13.21
C GLN A 564 -1.18 9.42 -12.17
N VAL A 565 -1.97 9.42 -11.11
CA VAL A 565 -2.02 8.29 -10.15
C VAL A 565 -2.41 7.00 -10.88
N ARG A 566 -3.38 7.05 -11.80
CA ARG A 566 -3.75 5.90 -12.62
C ARG A 566 -2.58 5.45 -13.52
N VAL A 567 -1.96 6.37 -14.25
CA VAL A 567 -0.79 6.08 -15.10
C VAL A 567 0.38 5.52 -14.29
N ALA A 568 0.66 6.08 -13.10
CA ALA A 568 1.72 5.59 -12.22
C ALA A 568 1.50 4.16 -11.76
N ARG A 569 0.24 3.80 -11.43
CA ARG A 569 -0.13 2.42 -11.07
C ARG A 569 0.06 1.48 -12.26
N GLU A 570 -0.43 1.85 -13.43
CA GLU A 570 -0.36 1.04 -14.66
C GLU A 570 1.09 0.83 -15.13
N SER A 571 1.95 1.83 -14.98
CA SER A 571 3.35 1.79 -15.44
C SER A 571 4.35 1.25 -14.43
N GLY A 572 3.95 1.05 -13.17
CA GLY A 572 4.86 0.62 -12.12
C GLY A 572 5.88 1.67 -11.66
N ALA A 573 5.58 2.92 -11.79
CA ALA A 573 6.47 4.01 -11.41
C ALA A 573 6.55 4.21 -9.88
N LEU A 574 7.07 3.21 -9.16
CA LEU A 574 7.07 3.13 -7.70
C LEU A 574 7.86 4.24 -7.00
N SER A 575 8.81 4.86 -7.68
CA SER A 575 9.58 5.98 -7.12
C SER A 575 8.75 7.24 -6.92
N VAL A 576 7.73 7.46 -7.75
CA VAL A 576 6.90 8.68 -7.75
C VAL A 576 5.46 8.45 -7.32
N LEU A 577 4.97 7.21 -7.38
CA LEU A 577 3.59 6.86 -6.99
C LEU A 577 3.25 7.31 -5.56
N PRO A 578 4.07 7.08 -4.51
CA PRO A 578 3.73 7.51 -3.16
C PRO A 578 3.53 9.02 -3.05
N VAL A 579 4.33 9.79 -3.78
CA VAL A 579 4.23 11.26 -3.78
C VAL A 579 2.95 11.70 -4.48
N ALA A 580 2.62 11.12 -5.64
CA ALA A 580 1.39 11.44 -6.36
C ALA A 580 0.13 11.09 -5.54
N LEU A 581 0.12 9.94 -4.86
CA LEU A 581 -0.95 9.53 -3.94
C LEU A 581 -1.11 10.51 -2.78
N ASP A 582 -0.01 10.91 -2.17
CA ASP A 582 -0.01 11.82 -1.03
C ASP A 582 -0.49 13.22 -1.43
N VAL A 583 -0.05 13.75 -2.58
CA VAL A 583 -0.50 15.06 -3.08
C VAL A 583 -1.98 15.03 -3.50
N LEU A 584 -2.47 13.92 -4.07
CA LEU A 584 -3.90 13.75 -4.35
C LEU A 584 -4.71 13.65 -3.05
N ALA A 585 -4.18 12.97 -2.01
CA ALA A 585 -4.82 12.91 -0.70
C ALA A 585 -4.96 14.31 -0.05
N GLN A 586 -3.96 15.19 -0.22
CA GLN A 586 -4.03 16.59 0.24
C GLN A 586 -5.19 17.34 -0.46
N ALA A 587 -5.30 17.19 -1.78
CA ALA A 587 -6.40 17.80 -2.54
C ALA A 587 -7.77 17.30 -2.08
N LEU A 588 -7.92 15.98 -1.88
CA LEU A 588 -9.16 15.39 -1.36
C LEU A 588 -9.50 15.89 0.05
N CYS A 589 -8.48 16.15 0.90
CA CYS A 589 -8.67 16.77 2.22
C CYS A 589 -9.32 18.14 2.10
N LEU A 590 -8.84 19.00 1.19
CA LEU A 590 -9.43 20.33 0.97
C LEU A 590 -10.80 20.28 0.31
N GLY A 591 -11.05 19.28 -0.54
CA GLY A 591 -12.37 19.02 -1.12
C GLY A 591 -13.40 18.49 -0.11
N GLY A 592 -12.93 17.94 1.03
CA GLY A 592 -13.78 17.33 2.06
C GLY A 592 -14.03 15.83 1.89
N ASP A 593 -13.38 15.16 0.94
CA ASP A 593 -13.38 13.68 0.86
C ASP A 593 -12.30 13.09 1.77
N LEU A 594 -12.51 13.17 3.09
CA LEU A 594 -11.55 12.64 4.07
C LEU A 594 -11.48 11.10 4.07
N ARG A 595 -12.47 10.42 3.47
CA ARG A 595 -12.45 8.97 3.32
C ARG A 595 -11.53 8.54 2.17
N GLY A 596 -11.68 9.17 1.01
CA GLY A 596 -10.78 8.95 -0.14
C GLY A 596 -9.33 9.29 0.21
N ALA A 597 -9.11 10.43 0.91
CA ALA A 597 -7.79 10.81 1.39
C ALA A 597 -7.14 9.74 2.30
N ALA A 598 -7.91 9.10 3.18
CA ALA A 598 -7.41 8.03 4.05
C ALA A 598 -6.95 6.79 3.28
N LEU A 599 -7.70 6.40 2.24
CA LEU A 599 -7.33 5.25 1.39
C LEU A 599 -6.02 5.52 0.64
N LEU A 600 -5.90 6.70 0.01
CA LEU A 600 -4.69 7.09 -0.70
C LEU A 600 -3.46 7.19 0.22
N THR A 601 -3.64 7.71 1.43
CA THR A 601 -2.57 7.79 2.44
C THR A 601 -2.09 6.40 2.88
N ALA A 602 -3.01 5.45 3.07
CA ALA A 602 -2.67 4.07 3.43
C ALA A 602 -1.91 3.37 2.29
N GLU A 603 -2.36 3.53 1.04
CA GLU A 603 -1.67 3.00 -0.15
C GLU A 603 -0.26 3.60 -0.29
N ALA A 604 -0.12 4.92 -0.16
CA ALA A 604 1.19 5.60 -0.20
C ALA A 604 2.16 5.02 0.85
N GLY A 605 1.67 4.77 2.08
CA GLY A 605 2.45 4.16 3.16
C GLY A 605 2.93 2.75 2.81
N ALA A 606 2.07 1.92 2.21
CA ALA A 606 2.41 0.55 1.80
C ALA A 606 3.51 0.55 0.72
N VAL A 607 3.39 1.41 -0.31
CA VAL A 607 4.41 1.53 -1.37
C VAL A 607 5.73 2.07 -0.82
N THR A 608 5.68 3.06 0.06
CA THR A 608 6.86 3.64 0.73
C THR A 608 7.63 2.59 1.52
N GLN A 609 6.92 1.73 2.26
CA GLN A 609 7.53 0.62 2.99
C GLN A 609 8.19 -0.40 2.05
N ALA A 610 7.54 -0.72 0.93
CA ALA A 610 8.05 -1.69 -0.05
C ALA A 610 9.31 -1.18 -0.78
N THR A 611 9.39 0.11 -1.07
CA THR A 611 10.54 0.73 -1.77
C THR A 611 11.68 1.13 -0.84
N GLY A 612 11.48 1.10 0.48
CA GLY A 612 12.43 1.61 1.47
C GLY A 612 12.63 3.13 1.39
N SER A 613 11.76 3.84 0.67
CA SER A 613 11.81 5.30 0.56
C SER A 613 11.32 5.96 1.86
N GLN A 614 11.89 7.11 2.20
CA GLN A 614 11.43 7.89 3.35
C GLN A 614 10.61 9.09 2.86
N VAL A 615 9.32 8.88 2.67
CA VAL A 615 8.36 9.94 2.28
C VAL A 615 7.49 10.28 3.48
N VAL A 616 7.49 11.56 3.88
CA VAL A 616 6.54 12.04 4.89
C VAL A 616 5.14 12.10 4.28
N SER A 617 4.15 11.60 4.99
CA SER A 617 2.76 11.67 4.57
C SER A 617 2.14 13.02 4.94
N TYR A 618 2.28 14.00 4.06
CA TYR A 618 1.65 15.32 4.19
C TYR A 618 0.12 15.21 4.21
N GLY A 619 -0.44 14.37 3.32
CA GLY A 619 -1.87 14.07 3.27
C GLY A 619 -2.38 13.44 4.56
N GLY A 620 -1.58 12.57 5.20
CA GLY A 620 -1.91 11.99 6.51
C GLY A 620 -1.93 13.02 7.63
N ILE A 621 -1.00 13.97 7.63
CA ILE A 621 -0.95 15.08 8.59
C ILE A 621 -2.17 15.99 8.41
N MET A 622 -2.50 16.38 7.18
CA MET A 622 -3.69 17.19 6.88
C MET A 622 -4.97 16.48 7.30
N LEU A 623 -5.09 15.20 6.96
CA LEU A 623 -6.24 14.38 7.31
C LEU A 623 -6.47 14.32 8.82
N ALA A 624 -5.39 14.15 9.60
CA ALA A 624 -5.47 14.11 11.06
C ALA A 624 -5.95 15.45 11.66
N GLY A 625 -5.41 16.58 11.16
CA GLY A 625 -5.81 17.92 11.59
C GLY A 625 -7.29 18.22 11.29
N LEU A 626 -7.73 17.93 10.05
CA LEU A 626 -9.10 18.18 9.59
C LEU A 626 -10.13 17.26 10.27
N ARG A 627 -9.84 15.97 10.47
CA ARG A 627 -10.71 15.07 11.24
C ARG A 627 -10.98 15.56 12.64
N GLY A 628 -10.00 16.22 13.25
CA GLY A 628 -10.19 16.82 14.56
C GLY A 628 -10.28 15.84 15.72
N ARG A 629 -9.77 14.61 15.55
CA ARG A 629 -9.64 13.61 16.63
C ARG A 629 -8.36 13.89 17.41
N GLU A 630 -8.48 14.66 18.49
CA GLU A 630 -7.34 15.27 19.19
C GLU A 630 -6.24 14.25 19.54
N ALA A 631 -6.57 13.12 20.17
CA ALA A 631 -5.58 12.13 20.60
C ALA A 631 -4.81 11.50 19.44
N GLU A 632 -5.48 11.25 18.31
CA GLU A 632 -4.90 10.68 17.09
C GLU A 632 -3.99 11.72 16.41
N ALA A 633 -4.50 12.93 16.20
CA ALA A 633 -3.78 14.02 15.57
C ALA A 633 -2.51 14.39 16.36
N ARG A 634 -2.60 14.56 17.68
CA ARG A 634 -1.43 14.90 18.53
C ARG A 634 -0.37 13.79 18.51
N ARG A 635 -0.75 12.51 18.48
CA ARG A 635 0.23 11.42 18.37
C ARG A 635 0.99 11.50 17.07
N LEU A 636 0.31 11.68 15.94
CA LEU A 636 0.94 11.78 14.62
C LEU A 636 1.85 13.03 14.53
N ILE A 637 1.35 14.19 14.93
CA ILE A 637 2.09 15.46 14.92
C ILE A 637 3.38 15.37 15.76
N ASN A 638 3.25 14.84 16.99
CA ASN A 638 4.38 14.71 17.91
C ASN A 638 5.43 13.68 17.43
N ALA A 639 5.05 12.68 16.64
CA ALA A 639 5.98 11.77 15.99
C ALA A 639 6.65 12.43 14.78
N THR A 640 5.87 13.15 13.96
CA THR A 640 6.36 13.74 12.70
C THR A 640 7.40 14.84 12.91
N ILE A 641 7.21 15.74 13.87
CA ILE A 641 8.11 16.90 14.05
C ILE A 641 9.58 16.49 14.30
N PRO A 642 9.91 15.59 15.26
CA PRO A 642 11.29 15.19 15.48
C PRO A 642 11.86 14.38 14.30
N GLU A 643 11.07 13.50 13.67
CA GLU A 643 11.51 12.72 12.52
C GLU A 643 11.79 13.62 11.31
N ALA A 644 10.90 14.53 10.98
CA ALA A 644 11.07 15.50 9.90
C ALA A 644 12.25 16.44 10.15
N THR A 645 12.44 16.87 11.39
CA THR A 645 13.60 17.72 11.77
C THR A 645 14.91 16.97 11.57
N ALA A 646 14.99 15.71 12.01
CA ALA A 646 16.17 14.87 11.83
C ALA A 646 16.47 14.60 10.32
N ALA A 647 15.41 14.46 9.51
CA ALA A 647 15.52 14.25 8.06
C ALA A 647 15.73 15.54 7.24
N GLY A 648 15.74 16.73 7.86
CA GLY A 648 15.88 18.01 7.16
C GLY A 648 14.66 18.41 6.31
N GLN A 649 13.46 18.01 6.72
CA GLN A 649 12.21 18.19 6.00
C GLN A 649 11.33 19.30 6.63
N GLY A 650 11.74 20.56 6.45
CA GLY A 650 11.08 21.71 7.07
C GLY A 650 9.61 21.87 6.68
N CYS A 651 9.25 21.56 5.43
CA CYS A 651 7.87 21.59 4.96
C CYS A 651 6.95 20.67 5.81
N ALA A 652 7.43 19.48 6.20
CA ALA A 652 6.66 18.57 7.04
C ALA A 652 6.39 19.14 8.45
N VAL A 653 7.36 19.87 9.00
CA VAL A 653 7.19 20.58 10.26
C VAL A 653 6.12 21.67 10.12
N GLN A 654 6.09 22.42 9.00
CA GLN A 654 5.07 23.42 8.72
C GLN A 654 3.67 22.80 8.62
N TYR A 655 3.52 21.68 7.89
CA TYR A 655 2.26 20.92 7.83
C TYR A 655 1.78 20.46 9.21
N ALA A 656 2.70 19.98 10.05
CA ALA A 656 2.37 19.58 11.43
C ALA A 656 1.90 20.77 12.30
N ARG A 657 2.53 21.93 12.14
CA ARG A 657 2.11 23.19 12.81
C ARG A 657 0.77 23.69 12.29
N TRP A 658 0.54 23.68 10.97
CA TRP A 658 -0.77 23.98 10.40
C TRP A 658 -1.86 23.02 10.90
N ALA A 659 -1.59 21.70 10.92
CA ALA A 659 -2.51 20.70 11.42
C ALA A 659 -2.86 20.93 12.91
N THR A 660 -1.88 21.39 13.70
CA THR A 660 -2.11 21.80 15.09
C THR A 660 -3.03 23.03 15.16
N ALA A 661 -2.78 24.03 14.31
CA ALA A 661 -3.56 25.27 14.31
C ALA A 661 -5.03 25.01 13.92
N ILE A 662 -5.30 24.27 12.85
CA ILE A 662 -6.67 23.95 12.41
C ILE A 662 -7.40 23.07 13.44
N LEU A 663 -6.72 22.08 14.03
CA LEU A 663 -7.26 21.26 15.11
C LEU A 663 -7.69 22.14 16.29
N CYS A 664 -6.80 23.02 16.77
CA CYS A 664 -7.05 23.90 17.91
C CYS A 664 -8.15 24.95 17.65
N ASN A 665 -8.23 25.48 16.41
CA ASN A 665 -9.34 26.33 15.98
C ASN A 665 -10.68 25.57 16.03
N GLY A 666 -10.73 24.32 15.58
CA GLY A 666 -11.90 23.46 15.68
C GLY A 666 -12.32 23.17 17.13
N LEU A 667 -11.35 22.94 18.00
CA LEU A 667 -11.58 22.75 19.45
C LEU A 667 -11.94 24.03 20.21
N GLY A 668 -11.71 25.20 19.61
CA GLY A 668 -11.91 26.52 20.25
C GLY A 668 -10.77 26.96 21.19
N ARG A 669 -9.56 26.36 21.00
CA ARG A 669 -8.34 26.68 21.75
C ARG A 669 -7.48 27.68 20.99
N TYR A 670 -7.95 28.90 20.92
CA TYR A 670 -7.43 29.92 20.01
C TYR A 670 -6.00 30.39 20.32
N GLU A 671 -5.56 30.42 21.57
CA GLU A 671 -4.18 30.78 21.94
C GLU A 671 -3.18 29.69 21.50
N GLU A 672 -3.54 28.38 21.63
CA GLU A 672 -2.71 27.28 21.10
C GLU A 672 -2.66 27.33 19.58
N ALA A 673 -3.82 27.60 18.94
CA ALA A 673 -3.90 27.73 17.48
C ALA A 673 -3.02 28.86 16.96
N LEU A 674 -3.07 30.02 17.63
CA LEU A 674 -2.27 31.19 17.29
C LEU A 674 -0.78 30.92 17.44
N THR A 675 -0.35 30.29 18.54
CA THR A 675 1.06 29.90 18.75
C THR A 675 1.56 28.96 17.67
N ALA A 676 0.76 27.93 17.32
CA ALA A 676 1.13 26.98 16.28
C ALA A 676 1.20 27.64 14.89
N ALA A 677 0.26 28.52 14.57
CA ALA A 677 0.22 29.22 13.29
C ALA A 677 1.38 30.24 13.15
N GLN A 678 1.74 30.95 14.21
CA GLN A 678 2.90 31.86 14.22
C GLN A 678 4.21 31.11 13.99
N GLN A 679 4.44 30.00 14.72
CA GLN A 679 5.61 29.14 14.52
C GLN A 679 5.66 28.54 13.10
N GLY A 680 4.53 28.32 12.45
CA GLY A 680 4.45 27.83 11.06
C GLY A 680 4.72 28.92 10.02
N GLY A 681 4.46 30.21 10.35
CA GLY A 681 4.63 31.34 9.44
C GLY A 681 6.01 31.99 9.46
N ASP A 682 6.71 31.96 10.63
CA ASP A 682 8.00 32.67 10.78
C ASP A 682 9.16 32.03 9.99
N ASP A 683 9.09 30.74 9.69
CA ASP A 683 10.17 29.98 9.07
C ASP A 683 9.93 29.68 7.56
N ALA A 684 8.82 30.15 6.97
CA ALA A 684 8.42 29.70 5.64
C ALA A 684 8.56 30.80 4.58
N PRO A 685 9.03 30.48 3.36
CA PRO A 685 8.70 31.28 2.20
C PRO A 685 7.16 31.32 2.06
N GLU A 686 6.59 32.45 1.70
CA GLU A 686 5.15 32.70 1.62
C GLU A 686 4.47 31.95 0.46
N LEU A 687 4.52 30.60 0.51
CA LEU A 687 4.02 29.73 -0.53
C LEU A 687 3.26 28.53 0.09
N PHE A 688 2.17 28.10 -0.53
CA PHE A 688 1.39 26.91 -0.22
C PHE A 688 0.86 26.86 1.23
N VAL A 689 1.50 26.04 2.07
CA VAL A 689 1.04 25.81 3.44
C VAL A 689 1.06 27.07 4.30
N SER A 690 1.85 28.08 3.92
CA SER A 690 1.85 29.38 4.61
C SER A 690 0.55 30.14 4.40
N ASP A 691 -0.07 30.08 3.21
CA ASP A 691 -1.40 30.65 2.97
C ASP A 691 -2.45 29.96 3.85
N TRP A 692 -2.43 28.62 3.92
CA TRP A 692 -3.34 27.86 4.78
C TRP A 692 -3.09 28.12 6.26
N THR A 693 -1.83 28.26 6.65
CA THR A 693 -1.44 28.64 8.02
C THR A 693 -1.91 30.06 8.35
N THR A 694 -1.83 30.97 7.39
CA THR A 694 -2.32 32.34 7.52
C THR A 694 -3.83 32.40 7.74
N ILE A 695 -4.62 31.54 7.07
CA ILE A 695 -6.06 31.39 7.32
C ILE A 695 -6.32 31.05 8.79
N GLU A 696 -5.60 30.06 9.31
CA GLU A 696 -5.74 29.63 10.72
C GLU A 696 -5.27 30.69 11.70
N LEU A 697 -4.19 31.43 11.37
CA LEU A 697 -3.67 32.52 12.16
C LEU A 697 -4.67 33.67 12.28
N VAL A 698 -5.30 34.10 11.17
CA VAL A 698 -6.30 35.18 11.18
C VAL A 698 -7.48 34.80 12.06
N GLU A 699 -7.99 33.56 11.95
CA GLU A 699 -9.12 33.11 12.79
C GLU A 699 -8.71 33.06 14.26
N ALA A 700 -7.58 32.45 14.58
CA ALA A 700 -7.06 32.31 15.95
C ALA A 700 -6.78 33.69 16.59
N ALA A 701 -6.08 34.58 15.88
CA ALA A 701 -5.74 35.91 16.37
C ALA A 701 -6.97 36.78 16.61
N ALA A 702 -7.95 36.74 15.69
CA ALA A 702 -9.22 37.44 15.87
C ALA A 702 -9.99 36.96 17.12
N ARG A 703 -9.98 35.66 17.36
CA ARG A 703 -10.66 35.03 18.53
C ARG A 703 -9.91 35.19 19.84
N ALA A 704 -8.56 35.28 19.78
CA ALA A 704 -7.68 35.51 20.92
C ALA A 704 -7.60 37.03 21.32
N GLY A 705 -8.36 37.90 20.65
CA GLY A 705 -8.34 39.33 20.94
C GLY A 705 -7.08 40.05 20.44
N ARG A 706 -6.44 39.55 19.38
CA ARG A 706 -5.25 40.13 18.74
C ARG A 706 -5.57 40.68 17.33
N PRO A 707 -6.48 41.67 17.17
CA PRO A 707 -6.98 42.09 15.85
C PRO A 707 -5.91 42.69 14.95
N GLU A 708 -4.85 43.28 15.50
CA GLU A 708 -3.76 43.86 14.68
C GLU A 708 -2.94 42.74 13.98
N ALA A 709 -2.60 41.69 14.69
CA ALA A 709 -1.93 40.51 14.11
C ALA A 709 -2.81 39.84 13.03
N ALA A 710 -4.12 39.76 13.28
CA ALA A 710 -5.07 39.20 12.32
C ALA A 710 -5.16 40.07 11.05
N ARG A 711 -5.18 41.42 11.16
CA ARG A 711 -5.21 42.32 9.99
C ARG A 711 -3.94 42.23 9.17
N ALA A 712 -2.77 42.25 9.80
CA ALA A 712 -1.49 42.14 9.10
C ALA A 712 -1.36 40.81 8.34
N ALA A 713 -1.84 39.70 8.94
CA ALA A 713 -1.87 38.40 8.27
C ALA A 713 -2.87 38.38 7.10
N LEU A 714 -4.05 38.98 7.27
CA LEU A 714 -5.06 39.08 6.22
C LEU A 714 -4.60 39.91 5.01
N GLU A 715 -3.86 41.00 5.24
CA GLU A 715 -3.31 41.85 4.18
C GLU A 715 -2.37 41.04 3.28
N ARG A 716 -1.47 40.24 3.87
CA ARG A 716 -0.58 39.35 3.10
C ARG A 716 -1.36 38.29 2.30
N LEU A 717 -2.41 37.68 2.89
CA LEU A 717 -3.24 36.72 2.21
C LEU A 717 -3.99 37.35 1.03
N ALA A 718 -4.49 38.58 1.21
CA ALA A 718 -5.28 39.30 0.22
C ALA A 718 -4.50 39.58 -1.09
N GLU A 719 -3.18 39.80 -1.02
CA GLU A 719 -2.33 39.92 -2.22
C GLU A 719 -2.41 38.64 -3.07
N GLY A 720 -2.33 37.46 -2.44
CA GLY A 720 -2.39 36.19 -3.15
C GLY A 720 -3.79 35.86 -3.71
N THR A 721 -4.84 36.11 -2.95
CA THR A 721 -6.22 35.83 -3.38
C THR A 721 -6.69 36.80 -4.47
N ALA A 722 -6.28 38.06 -4.42
CA ALA A 722 -6.55 39.05 -5.47
C ALA A 722 -5.84 38.70 -6.79
N ALA A 723 -4.55 38.35 -6.74
CA ALA A 723 -3.78 37.90 -7.91
C ALA A 723 -4.38 36.62 -8.54
N ALA A 724 -4.91 35.72 -7.72
CA ALA A 724 -5.59 34.49 -8.17
C ALA A 724 -6.97 34.78 -8.77
N GLY A 725 -7.77 35.65 -8.16
CA GLY A 725 -9.09 36.06 -8.62
C GLY A 725 -10.15 34.95 -8.65
N THR A 726 -9.91 33.79 -8.00
CA THR A 726 -10.82 32.65 -8.00
C THR A 726 -11.89 32.76 -6.90
N ASP A 727 -13.04 32.12 -7.07
CA ASP A 727 -14.10 32.09 -6.07
C ASP A 727 -13.66 31.40 -4.78
N TRP A 728 -12.76 30.43 -4.84
CA TRP A 728 -12.16 29.82 -3.64
C TRP A 728 -11.37 30.86 -2.85
N GLY A 729 -10.34 31.48 -3.45
CA GLY A 729 -9.49 32.47 -2.77
C GLY A 729 -10.28 33.65 -2.25
N LEU A 730 -11.09 34.30 -3.10
CA LEU A 730 -11.90 35.47 -2.75
C LEU A 730 -12.98 35.14 -1.71
N GLY A 731 -13.56 33.95 -1.75
CA GLY A 731 -14.54 33.50 -0.76
C GLY A 731 -13.92 33.29 0.64
N VAL A 732 -12.71 32.73 0.72
CA VAL A 732 -11.95 32.60 1.97
C VAL A 732 -11.58 33.99 2.52
N GLU A 733 -11.08 34.87 1.67
CA GLU A 733 -10.73 36.24 2.03
C GLU A 733 -11.95 37.02 2.58
N ALA A 734 -13.10 36.98 1.88
CA ALA A 734 -14.33 37.59 2.32
C ALA A 734 -14.76 37.07 3.70
N ARG A 735 -14.67 35.78 3.96
CA ARG A 735 -14.94 35.19 5.27
C ARG A 735 -14.04 35.72 6.38
N LEU A 736 -12.75 35.85 6.12
CA LEU A 736 -11.77 36.33 7.07
C LEU A 736 -11.91 37.86 7.32
N ARG A 737 -12.21 38.65 6.28
CA ARG A 737 -12.56 40.06 6.38
C ARG A 737 -13.83 40.28 7.21
N ALA A 738 -14.85 39.42 7.02
CA ALA A 738 -16.06 39.42 7.80
C ALA A 738 -15.80 39.21 9.30
N LEU A 739 -14.87 38.35 9.64
CA LEU A 739 -14.48 38.03 11.03
C LEU A 739 -13.90 39.27 11.75
N LEU A 740 -13.24 40.18 11.02
CA LEU A 740 -12.61 41.41 11.51
C LEU A 740 -13.48 42.67 11.31
N SER A 741 -14.71 42.49 10.81
CA SER A 741 -15.67 43.58 10.54
C SER A 741 -16.87 43.50 11.48
N ASP A 742 -17.59 44.61 11.60
CA ASP A 742 -18.80 44.71 12.41
C ASP A 742 -20.03 45.15 11.59
N GLY A 743 -21.23 44.96 12.17
CA GLY A 743 -22.50 45.46 11.65
C GLY A 743 -22.83 44.98 10.24
N ALA A 744 -23.32 45.89 9.37
CA ALA A 744 -23.75 45.58 8.02
C ALA A 744 -22.60 45.18 7.10
N ALA A 745 -21.38 45.58 7.39
CA ALA A 745 -20.20 45.18 6.60
C ALA A 745 -19.90 43.70 6.80
N ALA A 746 -19.89 43.21 8.03
CA ALA A 746 -19.72 41.80 8.34
C ALA A 746 -20.80 40.92 7.68
N ASP A 747 -22.07 41.34 7.74
CA ASP A 747 -23.20 40.63 7.15
C ASP A 747 -23.03 40.46 5.63
N ARG A 748 -22.64 41.52 4.92
CA ARG A 748 -22.39 41.46 3.47
C ARG A 748 -21.25 40.55 3.14
N LEU A 749 -20.13 40.65 3.85
CA LEU A 749 -18.92 39.82 3.59
C LEU A 749 -19.15 38.35 3.88
N TYR A 750 -19.90 37.98 4.93
CA TYR A 750 -20.24 36.55 5.14
C TYR A 750 -21.16 36.02 4.05
N ARG A 751 -22.11 36.80 3.54
CA ARG A 751 -22.95 36.38 2.39
C ARG A 751 -22.12 36.25 1.13
N GLU A 752 -21.22 37.19 0.85
CA GLU A 752 -20.29 37.11 -0.27
C GLU A 752 -19.41 35.85 -0.18
N ALA A 753 -18.86 35.54 0.99
CA ALA A 753 -18.07 34.34 1.23
C ALA A 753 -18.86 33.08 0.88
N ILE A 754 -20.11 32.95 1.34
CA ILE A 754 -20.97 31.81 1.07
C ILE A 754 -21.32 31.74 -0.42
N GLU A 755 -21.68 32.87 -1.05
CA GLU A 755 -22.01 32.91 -2.48
C GLU A 755 -20.86 32.45 -3.36
N ARG A 756 -19.63 32.92 -3.08
CA ARG A 756 -18.43 32.52 -3.82
C ARG A 756 -18.02 31.07 -3.57
N LEU A 757 -18.10 30.57 -2.32
CA LEU A 757 -17.69 29.22 -1.97
C LEU A 757 -18.72 28.15 -2.41
N SER A 758 -20.00 28.51 -2.54
CA SER A 758 -21.08 27.56 -2.88
C SER A 758 -20.86 26.79 -4.20
N PRO A 759 -20.41 27.40 -5.31
CA PRO A 759 -20.16 26.69 -6.57
C PRO A 759 -18.85 25.88 -6.53
N THR A 760 -18.01 26.06 -5.53
CA THR A 760 -16.69 25.39 -5.43
C THR A 760 -16.82 24.01 -4.81
N ARG A 761 -15.81 23.15 -5.08
CA ARG A 761 -15.72 21.82 -4.45
C ARG A 761 -15.03 21.84 -3.08
N VAL A 762 -14.59 23.00 -2.57
CA VAL A 762 -13.88 23.11 -1.29
C VAL A 762 -14.87 23.18 -0.11
N ARG A 763 -15.58 22.07 0.08
CA ARG A 763 -16.66 21.92 1.06
C ARG A 763 -16.30 22.31 2.51
N PRO A 764 -15.08 22.02 3.03
CA PRO A 764 -14.66 22.45 4.36
C PRO A 764 -14.70 23.96 4.56
N GLU A 765 -14.30 24.75 3.55
CA GLU A 765 -14.27 26.21 3.63
C GLU A 765 -15.69 26.79 3.61
N LEU A 766 -16.60 26.23 2.83
CA LEU A 766 -18.02 26.62 2.84
C LEU A 766 -18.67 26.31 4.19
N ALA A 767 -18.41 25.15 4.77
CA ALA A 767 -18.90 24.77 6.09
C ALA A 767 -18.39 25.74 7.19
N ARG A 768 -17.12 26.14 7.11
CA ARG A 768 -16.51 27.14 7.99
C ARG A 768 -17.15 28.52 7.80
N ALA A 769 -17.49 28.91 6.56
CA ALA A 769 -18.20 30.19 6.32
C ALA A 769 -19.57 30.19 6.99
N HIS A 770 -20.35 29.12 6.88
CA HIS A 770 -21.62 28.99 7.59
C HIS A 770 -21.45 28.98 9.10
N LEU A 771 -20.44 28.29 9.65
CA LEU A 771 -20.15 28.29 11.09
C LEU A 771 -19.88 29.70 11.63
N LEU A 772 -18.92 30.41 11.01
CA LEU A 772 -18.49 31.73 11.47
C LEU A 772 -19.62 32.79 11.32
N TYR A 773 -20.39 32.69 10.21
CA TYR A 773 -21.56 33.55 10.03
C TYR A 773 -22.64 33.26 11.06
N GLY A 774 -22.93 32.00 11.35
CA GLY A 774 -23.88 31.62 12.40
C GLY A 774 -23.46 32.10 13.81
N GLU A 775 -22.15 31.98 14.14
CA GLU A 775 -21.58 32.52 15.38
C GLU A 775 -21.71 34.03 15.48
N TRP A 776 -21.48 34.76 14.36
CA TRP A 776 -21.64 36.20 14.31
C TRP A 776 -23.11 36.61 14.46
N LEU A 777 -24.04 35.95 13.72
CA LEU A 777 -25.49 36.19 13.82
C LEU A 777 -26.02 36.00 15.26
N ARG A 778 -25.52 34.93 15.94
CA ARG A 778 -25.89 34.67 17.34
C ARG A 778 -25.46 35.84 18.26
N ARG A 779 -24.22 36.35 18.10
CA ARG A 779 -23.71 37.51 18.85
C ARG A 779 -24.47 38.78 18.52
N ALA A 780 -24.93 38.93 17.29
CA ALA A 780 -25.80 40.02 16.83
C ALA A 780 -27.29 39.85 17.22
N ASN A 781 -27.62 38.87 18.06
CA ASN A 781 -28.98 38.55 18.52
C ASN A 781 -29.98 38.10 17.44
N ARG A 782 -29.49 37.74 16.22
CA ARG A 782 -30.28 37.23 15.11
C ARG A 782 -30.43 35.70 15.17
N ARG A 783 -31.02 35.21 16.26
CA ARG A 783 -31.03 33.81 16.67
C ARG A 783 -31.63 32.82 15.63
N VAL A 784 -32.66 33.21 14.89
CA VAL A 784 -33.31 32.36 13.90
C VAL A 784 -32.31 32.06 12.74
N ALA A 785 -31.82 33.12 12.10
CA ALA A 785 -30.84 33.02 11.05
C ALA A 785 -29.54 32.34 11.52
N ALA A 786 -29.11 32.58 12.76
CA ALA A 786 -27.96 31.89 13.36
C ALA A 786 -28.16 30.38 13.38
N ARG A 787 -29.33 29.91 13.81
CA ARG A 787 -29.62 28.46 13.86
C ARG A 787 -29.61 27.82 12.48
N ASP A 788 -30.13 28.50 11.45
CA ASP A 788 -30.16 27.96 10.09
C ASP A 788 -28.73 27.71 9.56
N HIS A 789 -27.84 28.69 9.69
CA HIS A 789 -26.45 28.57 9.30
C HIS A 789 -25.65 27.58 10.16
N LEU A 790 -25.86 27.57 11.47
CA LEU A 790 -25.17 26.63 12.36
C LEU A 790 -25.61 25.19 12.14
N ARG A 791 -26.89 24.94 11.78
CA ARG A 791 -27.42 23.62 11.44
C ARG A 791 -26.78 23.10 10.16
N LEU A 792 -26.74 23.95 9.11
CA LEU A 792 -26.10 23.60 7.84
C LEU A 792 -24.60 23.33 8.04
N ALA A 793 -23.89 24.15 8.81
CA ALA A 793 -22.49 23.91 9.15
C ALA A 793 -22.28 22.54 9.85
N LEU A 794 -23.15 22.23 10.85
CA LEU A 794 -23.11 20.96 11.58
C LEU A 794 -23.34 19.75 10.65
N GLU A 795 -24.29 19.85 9.73
CA GLU A 795 -24.58 18.81 8.73
C GLU A 795 -23.39 18.59 7.82
N MET A 796 -22.86 19.66 7.21
CA MET A 796 -21.69 19.59 6.33
C MET A 796 -20.45 19.01 7.05
N PHE A 797 -20.11 19.48 8.27
CA PHE A 797 -19.00 18.92 9.04
C PHE A 797 -19.21 17.45 9.39
N GLY A 798 -20.46 17.04 9.63
CA GLY A 798 -20.83 15.65 9.90
C GLY A 798 -20.62 14.75 8.67
N GLU A 799 -20.98 15.23 7.48
CA GLU A 799 -20.76 14.53 6.19
C GLU A 799 -19.25 14.39 5.87
N ILE A 800 -18.50 15.48 6.01
CA ILE A 800 -17.06 15.54 5.79
C ILE A 800 -16.28 14.73 6.85
N ARG A 801 -16.84 14.57 8.06
CA ARG A 801 -16.20 13.99 9.27
C ARG A 801 -15.12 14.88 9.89
N MET A 802 -15.39 16.17 9.97
CA MET A 802 -14.59 17.16 10.72
C MET A 802 -15.11 17.27 12.16
N ASP A 803 -14.76 16.28 13.00
CA ASP A 803 -15.36 16.06 14.34
C ASP A 803 -15.22 17.27 15.27
N ALA A 804 -14.06 17.94 15.30
CA ALA A 804 -13.82 19.11 16.17
C ALA A 804 -14.71 20.31 15.77
N PHE A 805 -14.82 20.59 14.47
CA PHE A 805 -15.67 21.67 13.97
C PHE A 805 -17.16 21.34 14.09
N ALA A 806 -17.55 20.08 13.91
CA ALA A 806 -18.92 19.61 14.15
C ALA A 806 -19.32 19.83 15.62
N GLU A 807 -18.42 19.52 16.57
CA GLU A 807 -18.67 19.76 18.00
C GLU A 807 -18.71 21.23 18.32
N ARG A 808 -17.89 22.08 17.69
CA ARG A 808 -17.94 23.52 17.82
C ARG A 808 -19.29 24.07 17.32
N ALA A 809 -19.75 23.66 16.14
CA ALA A 809 -21.05 24.03 15.56
C ALA A 809 -22.21 23.62 16.48
N ARG A 810 -22.14 22.42 17.06
CA ARG A 810 -23.15 21.90 18.01
C ARG A 810 -23.23 22.74 19.28
N ARG A 811 -22.08 23.13 19.86
CA ARG A 811 -22.03 24.01 21.03
C ARG A 811 -22.63 25.37 20.73
N GLU A 812 -22.35 25.97 19.60
CA GLU A 812 -22.89 27.25 19.16
C GLU A 812 -24.39 27.17 18.89
N LEU A 813 -24.88 26.08 18.30
CA LEU A 813 -26.30 25.84 18.06
C LEU A 813 -27.08 25.69 19.37
N ALA A 814 -26.51 24.97 20.34
CA ALA A 814 -27.07 24.90 21.70
C ALA A 814 -27.12 26.28 22.39
N ALA A 815 -26.08 27.10 22.23
CA ALA A 815 -26.04 28.47 22.74
C ALA A 815 -27.05 29.38 22.01
N ALA A 816 -27.45 29.07 20.78
CA ALA A 816 -28.52 29.75 20.05
C ALA A 816 -29.94 29.31 20.47
N GLY A 817 -30.06 28.42 21.47
CA GLY A 817 -31.32 27.97 22.06
C GLY A 817 -31.94 26.72 21.39
N GLU A 818 -31.20 26.02 20.50
CA GLU A 818 -31.63 24.74 19.91
C GLU A 818 -30.90 23.58 20.58
N ARG A 819 -31.66 22.76 21.30
CA ARG A 819 -31.12 21.50 21.84
C ARG A 819 -31.09 20.45 20.70
N VAL A 820 -29.95 20.31 20.11
CA VAL A 820 -29.71 19.22 19.16
C VAL A 820 -29.67 17.90 19.94
N ARG A 821 -30.64 17.03 19.74
CA ARG A 821 -30.50 15.63 20.13
C ARG A 821 -29.22 15.14 19.42
N ARG A 822 -28.31 14.54 20.18
CA ARG A 822 -27.16 13.84 19.59
C ARG A 822 -27.74 12.89 18.55
N ARG A 823 -27.56 13.22 17.27
CA ARG A 823 -27.80 12.27 16.20
C ARG A 823 -26.84 11.10 16.50
N ARG A 824 -27.36 9.89 16.58
CA ARG A 824 -26.58 8.68 16.86
C ARG A 824 -25.65 8.36 15.66
N VAL A 825 -24.80 9.29 15.24
CA VAL A 825 -23.70 9.06 14.28
C VAL A 825 -22.66 8.13 14.90
N ASP A 826 -22.49 8.21 16.22
CA ASP A 826 -21.57 7.37 16.99
C ASP A 826 -21.94 5.87 16.95
N ALA A 827 -23.21 5.50 16.71
CA ALA A 827 -23.63 4.11 16.72
C ALA A 827 -23.20 3.33 15.45
N PHE A 828 -23.05 3.97 14.31
CA PHE A 828 -22.54 3.32 13.10
C PHE A 828 -21.01 3.16 13.12
N ASP A 829 -20.31 4.10 13.75
CA ASP A 829 -18.84 4.01 13.99
C ASP A 829 -18.51 2.99 15.11
N GLU A 830 -19.50 2.57 15.90
CA GLU A 830 -19.39 1.46 16.86
C GLU A 830 -19.62 0.07 16.22
N LEU A 831 -20.06 -0.01 14.96
CA LEU A 831 -20.16 -1.26 14.22
C LEU A 831 -18.75 -1.74 13.82
N THR A 832 -18.48 -3.01 14.05
CA THR A 832 -17.29 -3.63 13.43
C THR A 832 -17.48 -3.67 11.91
N ALA A 833 -16.39 -3.79 11.15
CA ALA A 833 -16.45 -3.85 9.69
C ALA A 833 -17.45 -4.93 9.19
N GLN A 834 -17.49 -6.08 9.86
CA GLN A 834 -18.40 -7.18 9.55
C GLN A 834 -19.87 -6.86 9.90
N GLU A 835 -20.11 -6.20 11.01
CA GLU A 835 -21.47 -5.75 11.39
C GLU A 835 -22.01 -4.70 10.42
N ALA A 836 -21.15 -3.78 9.96
CA ALA A 836 -21.50 -2.76 8.97
C ALA A 836 -21.86 -3.40 7.61
N GLU A 837 -21.09 -4.39 7.17
CA GLU A 837 -21.32 -5.10 5.91
C GLU A 837 -22.63 -5.90 5.94
N ILE A 838 -22.88 -6.61 7.04
CA ILE A 838 -24.16 -7.32 7.26
C ILE A 838 -25.34 -6.33 7.27
N ALA A 839 -25.19 -5.18 7.90
CA ALA A 839 -26.21 -4.14 7.93
C ALA A 839 -26.52 -3.61 6.52
N LEU A 840 -25.51 -3.35 5.72
CA LEU A 840 -25.67 -2.90 4.33
C LEU A 840 -26.36 -3.95 3.45
N LEU A 841 -25.96 -5.21 3.56
CA LEU A 841 -26.60 -6.31 2.83
C LEU A 841 -28.07 -6.53 3.25
N ALA A 842 -28.35 -6.36 4.54
CA ALA A 842 -29.70 -6.43 5.06
C ALA A 842 -30.60 -5.30 4.53
N VAL A 843 -30.07 -4.09 4.40
CA VAL A 843 -30.74 -2.93 3.77
C VAL A 843 -30.92 -3.15 2.26
N ALA A 844 -29.97 -3.80 1.60
CA ALA A 844 -30.08 -4.21 0.20
C ALA A 844 -31.15 -5.32 -0.03
N GLY A 845 -31.91 -5.70 1.00
CA GLY A 845 -33.02 -6.66 0.89
C GLY A 845 -32.59 -8.12 0.89
N ARG A 846 -31.32 -8.43 1.16
CA ARG A 846 -30.82 -9.81 1.23
C ARG A 846 -31.38 -10.53 2.45
N SER A 847 -31.83 -11.75 2.28
CA SER A 847 -32.24 -12.64 3.39
C SER A 847 -31.03 -13.09 4.22
N ASN A 848 -31.25 -13.55 5.47
CA ASN A 848 -30.16 -14.10 6.28
C ASN A 848 -29.40 -15.25 5.60
N PRO A 849 -30.06 -16.16 4.88
CA PRO A 849 -29.36 -17.18 4.11
C PRO A 849 -28.48 -16.61 2.99
N GLU A 850 -28.95 -15.61 2.27
CA GLU A 850 -28.20 -14.98 1.20
C GLU A 850 -27.00 -14.19 1.73
N ILE A 851 -27.18 -13.43 2.82
CA ILE A 851 -26.10 -12.75 3.52
C ILE A 851 -25.09 -13.78 4.04
N GLY A 852 -25.59 -14.86 4.63
CA GLY A 852 -24.76 -15.95 5.13
C GLY A 852 -23.95 -16.61 4.02
N ALA A 853 -24.57 -16.89 2.88
CA ALA A 853 -23.88 -17.44 1.71
C ALA A 853 -22.81 -16.48 1.16
N GLN A 854 -23.09 -15.19 1.11
CA GLN A 854 -22.19 -14.19 0.59
C GLN A 854 -21.00 -13.92 1.53
N LEU A 855 -21.22 -13.96 2.85
CA LEU A 855 -20.22 -13.69 3.88
C LEU A 855 -19.65 -14.96 4.53
N PHE A 856 -20.00 -16.13 4.04
CA PHE A 856 -19.61 -17.44 4.58
C PHE A 856 -19.99 -17.62 6.07
N LEU A 857 -21.18 -17.12 6.45
CA LEU A 857 -21.75 -17.21 7.79
C LEU A 857 -22.99 -18.10 7.80
N SER A 858 -23.29 -18.75 8.94
CA SER A 858 -24.60 -19.40 9.08
C SER A 858 -25.72 -18.35 9.13
N PRO A 859 -26.94 -18.65 8.63
CA PRO A 859 -28.06 -17.72 8.76
C PRO A 859 -28.35 -17.30 10.21
N ARG A 860 -28.06 -18.16 11.16
CA ARG A 860 -28.15 -17.89 12.60
C ARG A 860 -27.09 -16.93 13.09
N THR A 861 -25.88 -17.02 12.53
CA THR A 861 -24.80 -16.08 12.81
C THR A 861 -25.12 -14.69 12.26
N VAL A 862 -25.71 -14.62 11.06
CA VAL A 862 -26.19 -13.36 10.48
C VAL A 862 -27.30 -12.75 11.36
N GLU A 863 -28.27 -13.56 11.82
CA GLU A 863 -29.30 -13.10 12.73
C GLU A 863 -28.74 -12.55 14.04
N TRP A 864 -27.73 -13.22 14.59
CA TRP A 864 -27.06 -12.79 15.81
C TRP A 864 -26.31 -11.46 15.61
N HIS A 865 -25.61 -11.27 14.50
CA HIS A 865 -24.99 -9.98 14.16
C HIS A 865 -26.03 -8.89 13.94
N LEU A 866 -27.13 -9.19 13.22
CA LEU A 866 -28.20 -8.21 13.02
C LEU A 866 -28.85 -7.77 14.35
N ARG A 867 -29.04 -8.68 15.31
CA ARG A 867 -29.51 -8.32 16.65
C ARG A 867 -28.54 -7.37 17.35
N LYS A 868 -27.23 -7.59 17.23
CA LYS A 868 -26.21 -6.66 17.75
C LYS A 868 -26.24 -5.33 17.03
N VAL A 869 -26.36 -5.32 15.70
CA VAL A 869 -26.50 -4.10 14.89
C VAL A 869 -27.73 -3.31 15.34
N PHE A 870 -28.90 -3.99 15.47
CA PHE A 870 -30.13 -3.36 15.91
C PHE A 870 -30.00 -2.75 17.31
N MET A 871 -29.34 -3.44 18.23
CA MET A 871 -29.08 -2.95 19.58
C MET A 871 -28.14 -1.73 19.57
N LYS A 872 -27.07 -1.77 18.80
CA LYS A 872 -26.11 -0.67 18.67
C LYS A 872 -26.73 0.58 18.01
N LEU A 873 -27.54 0.37 16.97
CA LEU A 873 -28.22 1.44 16.23
C LEU A 873 -29.54 1.89 16.87
N GLY A 874 -30.04 1.14 17.89
CA GLY A 874 -31.31 1.42 18.57
C GLY A 874 -32.52 1.30 17.67
N VAL A 875 -32.46 0.37 16.68
CA VAL A 875 -33.57 0.02 15.78
C VAL A 875 -34.11 -1.37 16.14
N SER A 876 -35.36 -1.66 15.79
CA SER A 876 -36.02 -2.93 16.14
C SER A 876 -36.26 -3.84 14.95
N SER A 877 -36.11 -3.34 13.72
CA SER A 877 -36.42 -4.06 12.51
C SER A 877 -35.50 -3.70 11.33
N ARG A 878 -35.44 -4.61 10.33
CA ARG A 878 -34.75 -4.34 9.06
C ARG A 878 -35.29 -3.09 8.35
N ARG A 879 -36.61 -2.84 8.48
CA ARG A 879 -37.22 -1.67 7.84
C ARG A 879 -36.79 -0.38 8.52
N GLU A 880 -36.64 -0.38 9.84
CA GLU A 880 -36.10 0.73 10.60
C GLU A 880 -34.61 0.90 10.33
N LEU A 881 -33.87 -0.20 10.16
CA LEU A 881 -32.47 -0.19 9.77
C LEU A 881 -32.30 0.48 8.39
N ALA A 882 -33.17 0.13 7.41
CA ALA A 882 -33.19 0.75 6.10
C ALA A 882 -33.50 2.25 6.18
N SER A 883 -34.48 2.65 7.03
CA SER A 883 -34.79 4.05 7.25
C SER A 883 -33.65 4.79 7.94
N ALA A 884 -33.04 4.20 8.96
CA ALA A 884 -31.90 4.78 9.69
C ALA A 884 -30.65 4.99 8.80
N LEU A 885 -30.43 4.08 7.83
CA LEU A 885 -29.32 4.16 6.87
C LEU A 885 -29.65 4.99 5.63
N ASN A 886 -30.92 5.00 5.15
CA ASN A 886 -31.38 5.81 4.01
C ASN A 886 -31.62 7.29 4.43
N GLU A 887 -31.92 7.58 5.66
CA GLU A 887 -31.94 8.95 6.17
C GLU A 887 -30.54 9.57 6.18
N THR A 888 -29.49 8.73 6.34
CA THR A 888 -28.09 9.13 6.12
C THR A 888 -27.70 9.25 4.62
N GLY A 889 -28.34 8.48 3.73
CA GLY A 889 -28.08 8.48 2.27
C GLY A 889 -28.90 9.47 1.45
N ARG A 890 -30.17 9.76 1.86
CA ARG A 890 -31.04 10.71 1.15
C ARG A 890 -30.67 12.18 1.34
N ALA A 891 -29.88 12.48 2.37
CA ALA A 891 -29.25 13.80 2.48
C ALA A 891 -28.14 14.04 1.42
N ALA A 892 -27.61 12.98 0.79
CA ALA A 892 -26.57 13.05 -0.23
C ALA A 892 -27.10 13.09 -1.68
N GLU A 893 -28.37 12.71 -1.93
CA GLU A 893 -28.96 12.69 -3.29
C GLU A 893 -29.93 13.89 -3.57
N SER A 894 -30.20 14.74 -2.58
CA SER A 894 -31.12 15.86 -2.72
C SER A 894 -30.52 17.21 -2.35
N ALA A 895 -29.17 17.34 -2.45
CA ALA A 895 -28.47 18.60 -2.31
C ALA A 895 -27.64 18.91 -3.58
#